data_7b0f38573836f271a43f537e318768a7
#
_entry.id   7b0f38573836f271a43f537e318768a7
#
_cell.length_a   1.000
_cell.length_b   1.000
_cell.length_c   1.000
_cell.angle_alpha   90.00
_cell.angle_beta   90.00
_cell.angle_gamma   90.00
#
_symmetry.space_group_name_H-M   'P 1'
#
loop_
_entity.id
_entity.type
_entity.pdbx_description
1 polymer ?
#
loop_
_entity_poly.entity_id
_entity_poly.type
_entity_poly.pdbx_seq_one_letter_code
_entity_poly.pdbx_strand_id
1 'polypeptide(L)'
;MLLSLLRKSKSATVTTANFHLSSTLRRQQPHFSTETHSLSKQALESLVLSRYRHGKFHGLLSDVVAAPTLLLTACQNLKKHTPETPPPPLTIDSVSTHFFSLQELSFQLCQNSFDVESCCIPVSQRGKRGTPLVLPNLKLKVVIEAIRIVLEVIYDDRFATFCYGGRANLGRHTAIRYLKNSVENPSWWFSVKLDRELFSSSHIDKLCLMLGDKIEDNAFLDLIRRLFECKIVNIELGGVCLGRGLPQESALSSILINVYFNGFDKEVQELRLRTNKENPKFMEIGLVSAERDSDHVFYKPLKIHAVRFLDEILIVTSGTKIMTLELKNKVVKFLEHDLDLRVDGLSTVIHSAVDEKIDFMGMELQAVAPSVLRPPKTEKAIRARKKYLRQKEVRLLELKNAKERNRKKLGLKLLKHVFRKLKQDSEFEFGFQIENEVRQIFRTWGEEVVQEFLGSVDERAEWHRNLSAGDFLSLERIRNSLPHDLVDAYDNFQHQVDKYLKPMKAKKMLEEKLKRAEEEDEQKYAQRTIEDLTRRCIKVDAPMELIRKAVRMVGFTNSMGRPRPLTWLMVLEDIDIIKWYAGVGRRWLDFYCCCHNFRAVKIIVTYHLRFSCILTLAEKHEATKRETIKHFTKDLKVSNNINGVEDVHFPSEKEIKMMGDRNLSEPIPVDGALDLVLIRLASDEPSHRCIAHFCDRSDTTVYRIQLQLNGLEKNLINKSIQGCLMGSIHESLHRKCAPLCRFHVSEVYMGRLTLQDIDCTALLDFD
;
A
#
# COMPACT_ATOMS: atom_id res chain seq x y z
N MET A 1 -28.02 -13.38 0.15
CA MET A 1 -29.19 -13.08 -0.69
C MET A 1 -29.04 -11.70 -1.36
N LEU A 2 -27.87 -11.41 -1.98
CA LEU A 2 -27.59 -10.14 -2.68
C LEU A 2 -26.53 -10.32 -3.79
N LEU A 3 -26.36 -11.56 -4.28
CA LEU A 3 -25.40 -11.91 -5.36
C LEU A 3 -26.07 -12.54 -6.59
N SER A 4 -27.41 -12.42 -6.71
CA SER A 4 -28.17 -13.04 -7.81
C SER A 4 -28.78 -12.04 -8.82
N LEU A 5 -28.44 -10.75 -8.76
CA LEU A 5 -29.08 -9.72 -9.60
C LEU A 5 -28.19 -9.11 -10.71
N LEU A 6 -26.99 -9.64 -10.98
CA LEU A 6 -26.11 -9.10 -12.03
C LEU A 6 -25.78 -10.10 -13.15
N ARG A 7 -26.67 -11.04 -13.44
CA ARG A 7 -26.57 -11.88 -14.64
C ARG A 7 -27.88 -11.91 -15.43
N LYS A 8 -28.19 -10.80 -16.08
CA LYS A 8 -29.07 -10.76 -17.26
C LYS A 8 -28.62 -9.64 -18.19
N SER A 9 -27.59 -9.88 -18.97
CA SER A 9 -27.36 -9.12 -20.20
C SER A 9 -27.92 -9.92 -21.37
N LYS A 10 -28.87 -9.31 -22.04
CA LYS A 10 -29.59 -9.81 -23.19
C LYS A 10 -28.64 -9.96 -24.39
N SER A 11 -28.71 -11.12 -25.03
CA SER A 11 -28.30 -11.31 -26.42
C SER A 11 -29.12 -10.40 -27.34
N ALA A 12 -28.46 -9.46 -27.99
CA ALA A 12 -29.04 -8.71 -29.08
C ALA A 12 -28.65 -9.38 -30.40
N THR A 13 -29.66 -9.88 -31.11
CA THR A 13 -29.59 -10.39 -32.45
C THR A 13 -29.15 -9.30 -33.41
N VAL A 14 -28.11 -9.58 -34.18
CA VAL A 14 -27.63 -8.74 -35.27
C VAL A 14 -28.57 -8.93 -36.47
N THR A 15 -29.34 -7.91 -36.79
CA THR A 15 -30.02 -7.79 -38.10
C THR A 15 -29.10 -7.06 -39.07
N THR A 16 -28.64 -7.78 -40.06
CA THR A 16 -27.90 -7.25 -41.22
C THR A 16 -28.84 -6.39 -42.07
N ALA A 17 -28.60 -5.10 -42.09
CA ALA A 17 -29.19 -4.18 -43.07
C ALA A 17 -28.12 -3.78 -44.09
N ASN A 18 -28.31 -4.22 -45.34
CA ASN A 18 -27.52 -3.81 -46.47
C ASN A 18 -27.78 -2.31 -46.76
N PHE A 19 -26.73 -1.49 -46.72
CA PHE A 19 -26.74 -0.14 -47.26
C PHE A 19 -25.84 -0.05 -48.51
N HIS A 20 -26.45 0.35 -49.62
CA HIS A 20 -25.77 0.67 -50.86
C HIS A 20 -24.82 1.86 -50.70
N LEU A 21 -23.58 1.67 -51.12
CA LEU A 21 -22.59 2.72 -51.29
C LEU A 21 -22.91 3.54 -52.54
N SER A 22 -23.16 4.84 -52.39
CA SER A 22 -22.94 5.82 -53.43
C SER A 22 -21.76 6.72 -53.05
N SER A 23 -20.74 6.65 -53.88
CA SER A 23 -19.51 7.41 -53.81
C SER A 23 -19.72 8.88 -54.17
N THR A 24 -19.49 9.77 -53.20
CA THR A 24 -19.04 11.15 -53.48
C THR A 24 -18.13 11.61 -52.36
N LEU A 25 -16.84 11.53 -52.60
CA LEU A 25 -15.78 12.10 -51.80
C LEU A 25 -15.86 13.64 -51.83
N ARG A 26 -16.59 14.23 -50.91
CA ARG A 26 -16.36 15.61 -50.48
C ARG A 26 -15.62 15.55 -49.16
N ARG A 27 -14.38 16.04 -49.15
CA ARG A 27 -13.65 16.39 -47.92
C ARG A 27 -14.52 17.35 -47.11
N GLN A 28 -15.29 16.83 -46.18
CA GLN A 28 -15.94 17.64 -45.16
C GLN A 28 -14.87 18.04 -44.16
N GLN A 29 -14.65 19.35 -44.04
CA GLN A 29 -13.99 19.92 -42.85
C GLN A 29 -14.76 19.46 -41.61
N PRO A 30 -14.06 19.06 -40.51
CA PRO A 30 -14.77 18.66 -39.32
C PRO A 30 -15.55 19.85 -38.77
N HIS A 31 -16.88 19.81 -38.87
CA HIS A 31 -17.74 20.70 -38.10
C HIS A 31 -17.66 20.33 -36.65
N PHE A 32 -16.79 21.03 -35.90
CA PHE A 32 -16.83 21.01 -34.45
C PHE A 32 -18.13 21.69 -34.01
N SER A 33 -19.01 20.93 -33.36
CA SER A 33 -20.18 21.49 -32.70
C SER A 33 -19.74 22.53 -31.69
N THR A 34 -20.43 23.65 -31.63
CA THR A 34 -20.20 24.77 -30.69
C THR A 34 -20.61 24.40 -29.25
N GLU A 35 -20.17 23.26 -28.75
CA GLU A 35 -20.34 22.93 -27.35
C GLU A 35 -19.31 23.70 -26.50
N THR A 36 -19.79 24.68 -25.74
CA THR A 36 -18.97 25.54 -24.89
C THR A 36 -18.59 24.91 -23.57
N HIS A 37 -18.91 23.62 -23.36
CA HIS A 37 -18.72 22.93 -22.08
C HIS A 37 -17.73 21.76 -22.20
N SER A 38 -17.11 21.40 -21.07
CA SER A 38 -16.24 20.23 -20.95
C SER A 38 -16.98 18.92 -21.22
N LEU A 39 -16.27 17.95 -21.81
CA LEU A 39 -16.84 16.64 -22.15
C LEU A 39 -17.18 15.82 -20.91
N SER A 40 -18.32 15.14 -20.93
CA SER A 40 -18.61 14.09 -19.97
C SER A 40 -17.72 12.86 -20.23
N LYS A 41 -17.51 12.02 -19.21
CA LYS A 41 -16.69 10.80 -19.38
C LYS A 41 -17.20 9.91 -20.52
N GLN A 42 -18.51 9.74 -20.66
CA GLN A 42 -19.11 8.94 -21.73
C GLN A 42 -18.91 9.55 -23.12
N ALA A 43 -19.05 10.88 -23.24
CA ALA A 43 -18.79 11.59 -24.49
C ALA A 43 -17.32 11.48 -24.92
N LEU A 44 -16.40 11.56 -23.95
CA LEU A 44 -14.98 11.37 -24.16
C LEU A 44 -14.66 9.95 -24.65
N GLU A 45 -15.19 8.93 -23.98
CA GLU A 45 -15.04 7.53 -24.39
C GLU A 45 -15.56 7.31 -25.80
N SER A 46 -16.74 7.84 -26.13
CA SER A 46 -17.33 7.73 -27.49
C SER A 46 -16.47 8.42 -28.54
N LEU A 47 -15.89 9.59 -28.23
CA LEU A 47 -15.00 10.33 -29.14
C LEU A 47 -13.76 9.51 -29.47
N VAL A 48 -13.06 8.97 -28.45
CA VAL A 48 -11.87 8.16 -28.64
C VAL A 48 -12.19 6.85 -29.35
N LEU A 49 -13.24 6.13 -28.93
CA LEU A 49 -13.64 4.85 -29.52
C LEU A 49 -14.11 4.97 -30.96
N SER A 50 -14.62 6.13 -31.38
CA SER A 50 -15.01 6.38 -32.82
C SER A 50 -13.80 6.27 -33.76
N ARG A 51 -12.58 6.41 -33.24
CA ARG A 51 -11.33 6.33 -34.01
C ARG A 51 -10.72 4.93 -34.05
N TYR A 52 -11.37 3.96 -33.43
CA TYR A 52 -10.92 2.57 -33.44
C TYR A 52 -11.33 1.87 -34.74
N ARG A 53 -10.33 1.47 -35.57
CA ARG A 53 -10.52 0.77 -36.83
C ARG A 53 -9.46 -0.31 -37.00
N HIS A 54 -9.82 -1.48 -37.53
CA HIS A 54 -8.89 -2.58 -37.81
C HIS A 54 -7.96 -2.98 -36.64
N GLY A 55 -8.45 -2.87 -35.40
CA GLY A 55 -7.71 -3.26 -34.23
C GLY A 55 -6.81 -2.16 -33.64
N LYS A 56 -6.74 -0.98 -34.28
CA LYS A 56 -5.90 0.16 -33.87
C LYS A 56 -6.69 1.46 -33.87
N PHE A 57 -6.15 2.45 -33.19
CA PHE A 57 -6.66 3.82 -33.16
C PHE A 57 -5.92 4.68 -34.17
N HIS A 58 -6.65 5.47 -34.92
CA HIS A 58 -6.11 6.33 -36.00
C HIS A 58 -6.49 7.79 -35.77
N GLY A 59 -5.60 8.72 -36.19
CA GLY A 59 -5.86 10.16 -36.17
C GLY A 59 -6.16 10.70 -34.77
N LEU A 60 -5.49 10.18 -33.74
CA LEU A 60 -5.71 10.59 -32.36
C LEU A 60 -5.23 12.04 -32.12
N LEU A 61 -4.13 12.44 -32.72
CA LEU A 61 -3.60 13.80 -32.55
C LEU A 61 -4.53 14.83 -33.18
N SER A 62 -4.84 14.66 -34.47
CA SER A 62 -5.60 15.65 -35.25
C SER A 62 -7.09 15.73 -34.89
N ASP A 63 -7.70 14.59 -34.59
CA ASP A 63 -9.15 14.51 -34.48
C ASP A 63 -9.66 14.41 -33.04
N VAL A 64 -8.79 13.99 -32.10
CA VAL A 64 -9.17 13.80 -30.69
C VAL A 64 -8.43 14.78 -29.81
N VAL A 65 -7.09 14.75 -29.77
CA VAL A 65 -6.30 15.62 -28.89
C VAL A 65 -6.46 17.08 -29.27
N ALA A 66 -6.49 17.40 -30.56
CA ALA A 66 -6.71 18.75 -31.06
C ALA A 66 -8.14 19.27 -30.88
N ALA A 67 -9.11 18.42 -30.50
CA ALA A 67 -10.48 18.87 -30.29
C ALA A 67 -10.57 19.94 -29.19
N PRO A 68 -11.13 21.14 -29.46
CA PRO A 68 -11.23 22.21 -28.47
C PRO A 68 -11.95 21.80 -27.19
N THR A 69 -12.93 20.92 -27.30
CA THR A 69 -13.70 20.36 -26.18
C THR A 69 -12.86 19.47 -25.28
N LEU A 70 -11.94 18.68 -25.85
CA LEU A 70 -10.99 17.87 -25.06
C LEU A 70 -9.93 18.76 -24.39
N LEU A 71 -9.40 19.73 -25.13
CA LEU A 71 -8.46 20.71 -24.56
C LEU A 71 -9.09 21.49 -23.41
N LEU A 72 -10.36 21.89 -23.52
CA LEU A 72 -11.11 22.52 -22.43
C LEU A 72 -11.27 21.57 -21.24
N THR A 73 -11.54 20.29 -21.49
CA THR A 73 -11.60 19.26 -20.43
C THR A 73 -10.26 19.10 -19.72
N ALA A 74 -9.16 19.14 -20.48
CA ALA A 74 -7.80 19.12 -19.92
C ALA A 74 -7.54 20.38 -19.04
N CYS A 75 -7.96 21.57 -19.48
CA CYS A 75 -7.87 22.78 -18.68
C CYS A 75 -8.66 22.66 -17.35
N GLN A 76 -9.85 22.05 -17.43
CA GLN A 76 -10.68 21.83 -16.25
C GLN A 76 -10.03 20.87 -15.24
N ASN A 77 -9.41 19.79 -15.72
CA ASN A 77 -8.70 18.84 -14.89
C ASN A 77 -7.47 19.47 -14.19
N LEU A 78 -6.77 20.35 -14.90
CA LEU A 78 -5.62 21.07 -14.35
C LEU A 78 -6.02 22.13 -13.32
N LYS A 79 -7.24 22.67 -13.41
CA LYS A 79 -7.73 23.63 -12.43
C LYS A 79 -8.04 22.95 -11.11
N LYS A 80 -7.27 23.26 -10.08
CA LYS A 80 -7.51 22.71 -8.74
C LYS A 80 -8.65 23.44 -8.03
N HIS A 81 -9.47 22.68 -7.33
CA HIS A 81 -10.71 23.15 -6.71
C HIS A 81 -10.72 22.92 -5.21
N THR A 82 -11.43 23.80 -4.48
CA THR A 82 -11.81 23.51 -3.11
C THR A 82 -12.98 22.55 -3.07
N PRO A 83 -13.02 21.65 -2.07
CA PRO A 83 -14.20 20.80 -1.85
C PRO A 83 -15.47 21.59 -1.49
N GLU A 84 -15.37 22.85 -1.09
CA GLU A 84 -16.49 23.63 -0.51
C GLU A 84 -17.26 24.48 -1.53
N THR A 85 -16.63 24.89 -2.63
CA THR A 85 -17.30 25.65 -3.69
C THR A 85 -16.90 25.15 -5.06
N PRO A 86 -17.80 24.52 -5.83
CA PRO A 86 -17.53 24.23 -7.21
C PRO A 86 -17.33 25.56 -7.96
N PRO A 87 -16.17 25.78 -8.58
CA PRO A 87 -15.95 26.99 -9.35
C PRO A 87 -16.83 26.97 -10.62
N PRO A 88 -17.07 28.14 -11.19
CA PRO A 88 -17.72 28.21 -12.47
C PRO A 88 -16.95 27.38 -13.51
N PRO A 89 -17.65 26.61 -14.36
CA PRO A 89 -17.01 25.83 -15.41
C PRO A 89 -16.20 26.76 -16.32
N LEU A 90 -15.00 26.32 -16.71
CA LEU A 90 -14.23 27.05 -17.72
C LEU A 90 -14.96 26.98 -19.05
N THR A 91 -14.98 28.10 -19.76
CA THR A 91 -15.47 28.19 -21.14
C THR A 91 -14.30 28.47 -22.08
N ILE A 92 -14.45 28.14 -23.36
CA ILE A 92 -13.42 28.39 -24.37
C ILE A 92 -13.06 29.87 -24.41
N ASP A 93 -14.05 30.75 -24.27
CA ASP A 93 -13.86 32.20 -24.30
C ASP A 93 -13.09 32.68 -23.04
N SER A 94 -13.41 32.13 -21.86
CA SER A 94 -12.71 32.51 -20.61
C SER A 94 -11.23 32.12 -20.62
N VAL A 95 -10.88 30.97 -21.20
CA VAL A 95 -9.48 30.55 -21.35
C VAL A 95 -8.78 31.41 -22.40
N SER A 96 -9.46 31.69 -23.52
CA SER A 96 -8.90 32.46 -24.64
C SER A 96 -8.65 33.94 -24.29
N THR A 97 -9.50 34.55 -23.46
CA THR A 97 -9.32 35.94 -23.01
C THR A 97 -8.22 36.11 -21.97
N HIS A 98 -8.04 35.11 -21.11
CA HIS A 98 -7.23 35.28 -19.92
C HIS A 98 -5.86 34.59 -19.98
N PHE A 99 -5.70 33.51 -20.81
CA PHE A 99 -4.50 32.69 -20.80
C PHE A 99 -3.90 32.53 -22.19
N PHE A 100 -4.56 31.77 -23.09
CA PHE A 100 -4.11 31.52 -24.46
C PHE A 100 -5.29 31.01 -25.31
N SER A 101 -5.20 31.22 -26.61
CA SER A 101 -6.25 30.78 -27.55
C SER A 101 -6.28 29.26 -27.70
N LEU A 102 -7.38 28.60 -27.27
CA LEU A 102 -7.60 27.17 -27.47
C LEU A 102 -7.80 26.83 -28.94
N GLN A 103 -8.35 27.73 -29.72
CA GLN A 103 -8.58 27.52 -31.15
C GLN A 103 -7.26 27.52 -31.93
N GLU A 104 -6.34 28.41 -31.58
CA GLU A 104 -5.00 28.44 -32.18
C GLU A 104 -4.22 27.16 -31.81
N LEU A 105 -4.28 26.75 -30.53
CA LEU A 105 -3.65 25.50 -30.09
C LEU A 105 -4.23 24.29 -30.82
N SER A 106 -5.55 24.22 -30.96
CA SER A 106 -6.23 23.18 -31.75
C SER A 106 -5.73 23.14 -33.20
N PHE A 107 -5.63 24.30 -33.83
CA PHE A 107 -5.15 24.41 -35.20
C PHE A 107 -3.67 23.96 -35.34
N GLN A 108 -2.80 24.35 -34.43
CA GLN A 108 -1.38 23.93 -34.40
C GLN A 108 -1.25 22.41 -34.27
N LEU A 109 -2.07 21.79 -33.40
CA LEU A 109 -2.07 20.34 -33.22
C LEU A 109 -2.64 19.59 -34.45
N CYS A 110 -3.71 20.10 -35.06
CA CYS A 110 -4.30 19.54 -36.30
C CYS A 110 -3.29 19.53 -37.44
N GLN A 111 -2.47 20.57 -37.57
CA GLN A 111 -1.48 20.68 -38.63
C GLN A 111 -0.14 20.03 -38.27
N ASN A 112 0.00 19.43 -37.07
CA ASN A 112 1.28 18.91 -36.53
C ASN A 112 2.39 19.98 -36.55
N SER A 113 2.03 21.26 -36.40
CA SER A 113 2.94 22.40 -36.35
C SER A 113 3.21 22.90 -34.93
N PHE A 114 2.72 22.17 -33.92
CA PHE A 114 2.93 22.52 -32.52
C PHE A 114 4.40 22.36 -32.12
N ASP A 115 5.01 23.48 -31.75
CA ASP A 115 6.41 23.52 -31.30
C ASP A 115 6.51 23.28 -29.79
N VAL A 116 7.06 22.11 -29.41
CA VAL A 116 7.27 21.72 -28.03
C VAL A 116 8.40 22.51 -27.40
N GLU A 117 9.49 22.80 -28.16
CA GLU A 117 10.69 23.45 -27.65
C GLU A 117 10.39 24.88 -27.17
N SER A 118 9.60 25.64 -27.92
CA SER A 118 9.19 27.00 -27.55
C SER A 118 8.35 27.06 -26.24
N CYS A 119 7.74 25.91 -25.88
CA CYS A 119 6.93 25.77 -24.67
C CYS A 119 7.75 25.27 -23.46
N CYS A 120 9.05 25.04 -23.64
CA CYS A 120 9.96 24.55 -22.61
C CYS A 120 10.69 25.68 -21.92
N ILE A 121 10.69 25.71 -20.59
CA ILE A 121 11.32 26.75 -19.79
C ILE A 121 12.47 26.14 -18.98
N PRO A 122 13.71 26.47 -19.30
CA PRO A 122 14.84 26.02 -18.51
C PRO A 122 14.95 26.85 -17.22
N VAL A 123 14.92 26.18 -16.08
CA VAL A 123 15.17 26.79 -14.77
C VAL A 123 16.61 26.48 -14.37
N SER A 124 17.50 27.45 -14.47
CA SER A 124 18.92 27.29 -14.15
C SER A 124 19.17 27.31 -12.63
N GLN A 125 20.13 26.51 -12.18
CA GLN A 125 20.66 26.61 -10.81
C GLN A 125 21.68 27.75 -10.75
N ARG A 126 21.49 28.70 -9.84
CA ARG A 126 22.51 29.75 -9.58
C ARG A 126 23.79 29.08 -9.03
N GLY A 127 24.90 29.22 -9.75
CA GLY A 127 26.25 28.87 -9.28
C GLY A 127 26.64 27.39 -9.32
N LYS A 128 25.81 26.48 -9.81
CA LYS A 128 26.15 25.06 -10.02
C LYS A 128 26.14 24.72 -11.52
N ARG A 129 27.18 24.01 -11.98
CA ARG A 129 27.25 23.42 -13.33
C ARG A 129 26.40 22.12 -13.30
N GLY A 130 25.10 22.21 -13.55
CA GLY A 130 24.21 21.06 -13.69
C GLY A 130 23.33 21.21 -14.94
N THR A 131 22.69 20.12 -15.39
CA THR A 131 21.66 20.21 -16.42
C THR A 131 20.49 21.02 -15.88
N PRO A 132 20.02 22.06 -16.61
CA PRO A 132 18.91 22.87 -16.14
C PRO A 132 17.63 21.99 -16.02
N LEU A 133 16.84 22.31 -15.01
CA LEU A 133 15.48 21.76 -14.90
C LEU A 133 14.65 22.38 -16.01
N VAL A 134 14.02 21.56 -16.84
CA VAL A 134 13.13 22.04 -17.90
C VAL A 134 11.69 21.82 -17.44
N LEU A 135 10.90 22.88 -17.50
CA LEU A 135 9.50 22.88 -17.06
C LEU A 135 8.58 23.25 -18.22
N PRO A 136 7.41 22.60 -18.35
CA PRO A 136 6.42 22.93 -19.38
C PRO A 136 5.66 24.21 -19.02
N ASN A 137 5.39 25.05 -20.02
CA ASN A 137 4.45 26.15 -19.87
C ASN A 137 3.00 25.63 -19.78
N LEU A 138 2.03 26.53 -19.49
CA LEU A 138 0.64 26.16 -19.31
C LEU A 138 0.03 25.51 -20.59
N LYS A 139 0.36 25.98 -21.79
CA LYS A 139 -0.10 25.41 -23.06
C LYS A 139 0.34 23.94 -23.19
N LEU A 140 1.62 23.67 -22.93
CA LEU A 140 2.17 22.34 -23.04
C LEU A 140 1.59 21.40 -21.97
N LYS A 141 1.34 21.91 -20.75
CA LYS A 141 0.65 21.12 -19.71
C LYS A 141 -0.75 20.69 -20.14
N VAL A 142 -1.50 21.54 -20.82
CA VAL A 142 -2.82 21.20 -21.36
C VAL A 142 -2.72 20.11 -22.42
N VAL A 143 -1.73 20.19 -23.31
CA VAL A 143 -1.50 19.15 -24.33
C VAL A 143 -1.11 17.81 -23.67
N ILE A 144 -0.21 17.84 -22.70
CA ILE A 144 0.20 16.65 -21.93
C ILE A 144 -1.00 16.01 -21.22
N GLU A 145 -1.85 16.82 -20.58
CA GLU A 145 -3.07 16.32 -19.93
C GLU A 145 -4.07 15.75 -20.94
N ALA A 146 -4.24 16.37 -22.10
CA ALA A 146 -5.09 15.85 -23.17
C ALA A 146 -4.60 14.49 -23.69
N ILE A 147 -3.27 14.34 -23.90
CA ILE A 147 -2.65 13.04 -24.25
C ILE A 147 -2.90 12.01 -23.13
N ARG A 148 -2.72 12.39 -21.86
CA ARG A 148 -2.99 11.51 -20.72
C ARG A 148 -4.43 10.99 -20.71
N ILE A 149 -5.39 11.87 -20.91
CA ILE A 149 -6.83 11.52 -20.96
C ILE A 149 -7.09 10.50 -22.08
N VAL A 150 -6.55 10.72 -23.28
CA VAL A 150 -6.71 9.79 -24.40
C VAL A 150 -6.10 8.43 -24.11
N LEU A 151 -4.88 8.40 -23.56
CA LEU A 151 -4.23 7.14 -23.19
C LEU A 151 -4.96 6.41 -22.06
N GLU A 152 -5.55 7.14 -21.11
CA GLU A 152 -6.35 6.54 -20.02
C GLU A 152 -7.56 5.81 -20.62
N VAL A 153 -8.30 6.41 -21.55
CA VAL A 153 -9.43 5.76 -22.21
C VAL A 153 -8.99 4.52 -23.00
N ILE A 154 -7.81 4.56 -23.65
CA ILE A 154 -7.33 3.44 -24.47
C ILE A 154 -6.85 2.27 -23.59
N TYR A 155 -6.18 2.54 -22.48
CA TYR A 155 -5.42 1.52 -21.76
C TYR A 155 -5.98 1.12 -20.39
N ASP A 156 -6.80 1.95 -19.72
CA ASP A 156 -7.19 1.69 -18.32
C ASP A 156 -7.88 0.33 -18.12
N ASP A 157 -8.82 -0.03 -19.00
CA ASP A 157 -9.53 -1.31 -18.95
C ASP A 157 -8.64 -2.52 -19.33
N ARG A 158 -7.49 -2.28 -19.91
CA ARG A 158 -6.53 -3.31 -20.38
C ARG A 158 -5.44 -3.61 -19.38
N PHE A 159 -5.28 -2.77 -18.39
CA PHE A 159 -4.31 -3.00 -17.32
C PHE A 159 -4.78 -4.10 -16.38
N ALA A 160 -3.83 -4.84 -15.83
CA ALA A 160 -4.12 -5.88 -14.85
C ALA A 160 -4.80 -5.30 -13.60
N THR A 161 -5.62 -6.12 -12.95
CA THR A 161 -6.37 -5.72 -11.74
C THR A 161 -5.48 -5.40 -10.54
N PHE A 162 -4.22 -5.85 -10.57
CA PHE A 162 -3.22 -5.59 -9.53
C PHE A 162 -2.24 -4.46 -9.89
N CYS A 163 -2.48 -3.74 -10.98
CA CYS A 163 -1.76 -2.54 -11.39
C CYS A 163 -2.40 -1.32 -10.73
N TYR A 164 -1.64 -0.60 -9.91
CA TYR A 164 -2.04 0.59 -9.17
C TYR A 164 -1.12 1.77 -9.47
N GLY A 165 -1.59 2.98 -9.19
CA GLY A 165 -0.88 4.23 -9.48
C GLY A 165 -1.10 4.72 -10.90
N GLY A 166 -1.32 6.03 -11.07
CA GLY A 166 -1.63 6.65 -12.36
C GLY A 166 -2.95 6.21 -12.98
N ARG A 167 -3.85 5.62 -12.21
CA ARG A 167 -5.17 5.15 -12.61
C ARG A 167 -6.25 5.74 -11.70
N ALA A 168 -7.38 6.09 -12.27
CA ALA A 168 -8.49 6.65 -11.51
C ALA A 168 -8.96 5.68 -10.41
N ASN A 169 -9.03 6.16 -9.17
CA ASN A 169 -9.45 5.40 -7.98
C ASN A 169 -8.60 4.16 -7.62
N LEU A 170 -7.49 3.92 -8.29
CA LEU A 170 -6.58 2.80 -8.05
C LEU A 170 -5.20 3.30 -7.58
N GLY A 171 -5.21 4.09 -6.52
CA GLY A 171 -4.01 4.65 -5.91
C GLY A 171 -3.39 3.75 -4.83
N ARG A 172 -2.44 4.31 -4.09
CA ARG A 172 -1.65 3.66 -3.03
C ARG A 172 -2.52 3.00 -1.95
N HIS A 173 -3.52 3.72 -1.42
CA HIS A 173 -4.38 3.18 -0.37
C HIS A 173 -5.28 2.05 -0.85
N THR A 174 -5.66 2.06 -2.12
CA THR A 174 -6.43 0.98 -2.74
C THR A 174 -5.60 -0.30 -2.84
N ALA A 175 -4.32 -0.18 -3.23
CA ALA A 175 -3.37 -1.28 -3.26
C ALA A 175 -3.17 -1.89 -1.86
N ILE A 176 -2.96 -1.06 -0.84
CA ILE A 176 -2.84 -1.51 0.55
C ILE A 176 -4.12 -2.20 1.04
N ARG A 177 -5.29 -1.69 0.66
CA ARG A 177 -6.58 -2.33 1.00
C ARG A 177 -6.71 -3.71 0.37
N TYR A 178 -6.28 -3.86 -0.88
CA TYR A 178 -6.22 -5.16 -1.53
C TYR A 178 -5.33 -6.13 -0.76
N LEU A 179 -4.11 -5.72 -0.38
CA LEU A 179 -3.19 -6.54 0.42
C LEU A 179 -3.82 -6.97 1.76
N LYS A 180 -4.50 -6.06 2.45
CA LYS A 180 -5.15 -6.35 3.75
C LYS A 180 -6.31 -7.33 3.66
N ASN A 181 -7.11 -7.24 2.58
CA ASN A 181 -8.39 -7.93 2.50
C ASN A 181 -8.34 -9.21 1.65
N SER A 182 -7.49 -9.24 0.63
CA SER A 182 -7.49 -10.30 -0.38
C SER A 182 -6.35 -11.30 -0.21
N VAL A 183 -5.28 -10.93 0.49
CA VAL A 183 -4.14 -11.82 0.70
C VAL A 183 -4.33 -12.60 2.01
N GLU A 184 -4.53 -13.90 1.87
CA GLU A 184 -4.70 -14.83 2.98
C GLU A 184 -3.49 -15.77 3.07
N ASN A 185 -3.06 -16.05 4.29
CA ASN A 185 -2.00 -16.99 4.61
C ASN A 185 -0.71 -16.80 3.81
N PRO A 186 -0.14 -15.58 3.73
CA PRO A 186 1.13 -15.36 3.08
C PRO A 186 2.23 -16.16 3.79
N SER A 187 3.08 -16.86 3.03
CA SER A 187 4.22 -17.61 3.55
C SER A 187 5.54 -16.93 3.21
N TRP A 188 5.70 -16.56 1.95
CA TRP A 188 6.90 -15.91 1.43
C TRP A 188 6.51 -14.74 0.56
N TRP A 189 7.32 -13.71 0.54
CA TRP A 189 7.19 -12.56 -0.32
C TRP A 189 8.52 -11.98 -0.75
N PHE A 190 8.50 -11.25 -1.83
CA PHE A 190 9.64 -10.43 -2.26
C PHE A 190 9.14 -9.16 -2.94
N SER A 191 9.87 -8.08 -2.69
CA SER A 191 9.69 -6.82 -3.41
C SER A 191 10.79 -6.72 -4.46
N VAL A 192 10.42 -6.46 -5.69
CA VAL A 192 11.40 -6.16 -6.74
C VAL A 192 11.80 -4.72 -6.61
N LYS A 193 13.09 -4.49 -6.50
CA LYS A 193 13.71 -3.17 -6.51
C LYS A 193 14.47 -3.00 -7.82
N LEU A 194 14.14 -1.96 -8.55
CA LEU A 194 14.89 -1.59 -9.75
C LEU A 194 16.05 -0.69 -9.39
N ASP A 195 17.13 -0.76 -10.15
CA ASP A 195 18.20 0.21 -10.07
C ASP A 195 17.70 1.60 -10.48
N ARG A 196 18.27 2.63 -9.88
CA ARG A 196 17.90 4.00 -10.20
C ARG A 196 18.41 4.35 -11.60
N GLU A 197 17.50 4.42 -12.55
CA GLU A 197 17.81 4.69 -13.96
C GLU A 197 16.74 5.59 -14.58
N LEU A 198 17.21 6.55 -15.41
CA LEU A 198 16.31 7.33 -16.27
C LEU A 198 16.05 6.54 -17.56
N PHE A 199 14.87 6.67 -18.12
CA PHE A 199 14.56 6.10 -19.43
C PHE A 199 15.57 6.58 -20.47
N SER A 200 16.28 5.63 -21.05
CA SER A 200 17.20 5.84 -22.17
C SER A 200 16.41 5.92 -23.50
N SER A 201 17.09 6.32 -24.58
CA SER A 201 16.48 6.31 -25.92
C SER A 201 15.94 4.93 -26.29
N SER A 202 16.64 3.83 -25.91
CA SER A 202 16.17 2.47 -26.17
C SER A 202 14.85 2.15 -25.45
N HIS A 203 14.68 2.60 -24.20
CA HIS A 203 13.43 2.44 -23.46
C HIS A 203 12.28 3.24 -24.10
N ILE A 204 12.56 4.46 -24.59
CA ILE A 204 11.59 5.31 -25.26
C ILE A 204 11.15 4.69 -26.60
N ASP A 205 12.08 4.18 -27.41
CA ASP A 205 11.77 3.51 -28.65
C ASP A 205 10.91 2.27 -28.41
N LYS A 206 11.24 1.48 -27.40
CA LYS A 206 10.45 0.31 -26.98
C LYS A 206 9.05 0.71 -26.51
N LEU A 207 8.94 1.78 -25.72
CA LEU A 207 7.64 2.33 -25.32
C LEU A 207 6.81 2.76 -26.52
N CYS A 208 7.42 3.44 -27.50
CA CYS A 208 6.75 3.84 -28.74
C CYS A 208 6.29 2.64 -29.58
N LEU A 209 7.08 1.55 -29.61
CA LEU A 209 6.64 0.29 -30.24
C LEU A 209 5.43 -0.31 -29.52
N MET A 210 5.46 -0.37 -28.17
CA MET A 210 4.33 -0.88 -27.38
C MET A 210 3.04 -0.03 -27.56
N LEU A 211 3.20 1.30 -27.69
CA LEU A 211 2.09 2.18 -28.02
C LEU A 211 1.58 1.92 -29.45
N GLY A 212 2.47 1.70 -30.40
CA GLY A 212 2.18 1.39 -31.81
C GLY A 212 1.42 0.09 -32.02
N ASP A 213 1.42 -0.83 -31.06
CA ASP A 213 0.57 -2.03 -31.11
C ASP A 213 -0.93 -1.68 -31.15
N LYS A 214 -1.31 -0.55 -30.58
CA LYS A 214 -2.70 -0.11 -30.46
C LYS A 214 -2.99 1.21 -31.17
N ILE A 215 -1.97 2.02 -31.40
CA ILE A 215 -2.09 3.36 -31.96
C ILE A 215 -1.33 3.41 -33.28
N GLU A 216 -2.05 3.67 -34.37
CA GLU A 216 -1.50 3.89 -35.71
C GLU A 216 -1.65 5.37 -36.07
N ASP A 217 -0.88 6.20 -35.33
CA ASP A 217 -0.80 7.64 -35.52
C ASP A 217 0.65 8.09 -35.24
N ASN A 218 1.43 8.20 -36.31
CA ASN A 218 2.84 8.58 -36.20
C ASN A 218 3.02 9.97 -35.61
N ALA A 219 2.15 10.94 -35.95
CA ALA A 219 2.24 12.28 -35.40
C ALA A 219 2.02 12.30 -33.87
N PHE A 220 1.12 11.46 -33.39
CA PHE A 220 0.88 11.29 -31.95
C PHE A 220 2.10 10.67 -31.23
N LEU A 221 2.70 9.62 -31.82
CA LEU A 221 3.89 8.96 -31.26
C LEU A 221 5.12 9.87 -31.32
N ASP A 222 5.29 10.63 -32.39
CA ASP A 222 6.39 11.60 -32.54
C ASP A 222 6.25 12.76 -31.55
N LEU A 223 5.04 13.19 -31.23
CA LEU A 223 4.82 14.18 -30.18
C LEU A 223 5.25 13.64 -28.81
N ILE A 224 4.90 12.39 -28.47
CA ILE A 224 5.35 11.76 -27.22
C ILE A 224 6.89 11.67 -27.19
N ARG A 225 7.55 11.27 -28.30
CA ARG A 225 9.00 11.19 -28.38
C ARG A 225 9.65 12.55 -28.15
N ARG A 226 9.14 13.61 -28.76
CA ARG A 226 9.61 14.99 -28.55
C ARG A 226 9.49 15.45 -27.11
N LEU A 227 8.42 15.04 -26.37
CA LEU A 227 8.28 15.36 -24.94
C LEU A 227 9.44 14.76 -24.10
N PHE A 228 9.92 13.57 -24.45
CA PHE A 228 11.09 12.97 -23.79
C PHE A 228 12.40 13.66 -24.22
N GLU A 229 12.59 13.96 -25.49
CA GLU A 229 13.76 14.65 -26.02
C GLU A 229 13.94 16.03 -25.38
N CYS A 230 12.86 16.78 -25.20
CA CYS A 230 12.82 18.06 -24.49
C CYS A 230 12.95 17.91 -22.96
N LYS A 231 13.06 16.69 -22.43
CA LYS A 231 13.13 16.40 -20.97
C LYS A 231 11.95 16.94 -20.16
N ILE A 232 10.81 17.10 -20.77
CA ILE A 232 9.56 17.50 -20.10
C ILE A 232 8.92 16.31 -19.41
N VAL A 233 8.88 15.17 -20.09
CA VAL A 233 8.44 13.90 -19.52
C VAL A 233 9.70 13.11 -19.17
N ASN A 234 9.96 12.96 -17.89
CA ASN A 234 11.04 12.12 -17.38
C ASN A 234 10.45 10.95 -16.62
N ILE A 235 10.92 9.76 -16.90
CA ILE A 235 10.61 8.55 -16.17
C ILE A 235 11.88 8.05 -15.51
N GLU A 236 11.95 8.16 -14.19
CA GLU A 236 13.03 7.63 -13.37
C GLU A 236 12.51 6.39 -12.62
N LEU A 237 13.09 5.24 -12.97
CA LEU A 237 12.80 3.97 -12.30
C LEU A 237 13.69 3.78 -11.08
N GLY A 238 13.24 2.97 -10.12
CA GLY A 238 13.98 2.72 -8.87
C GLY A 238 14.15 3.96 -7.99
N GLY A 239 13.64 5.10 -8.44
CA GLY A 239 13.66 6.36 -7.71
C GLY A 239 12.57 6.39 -6.63
N VAL A 240 12.85 7.10 -5.57
CA VAL A 240 11.91 7.31 -4.46
C VAL A 240 10.86 8.38 -4.81
N CYS A 241 10.94 8.96 -5.98
CA CYS A 241 10.28 10.22 -6.35
C CYS A 241 9.03 10.06 -7.22
N LEU A 242 8.78 8.88 -7.81
CA LEU A 242 7.65 8.67 -8.70
C LEU A 242 6.29 8.86 -8.01
N GLY A 243 5.42 9.63 -8.65
CA GLY A 243 4.07 9.92 -8.17
C GLY A 243 4.03 10.82 -6.93
N ARG A 244 5.01 11.71 -6.75
CA ARG A 244 5.14 12.56 -5.56
C ARG A 244 4.89 14.05 -5.80
N GLY A 245 4.44 14.39 -7.00
CA GLY A 245 4.10 15.77 -7.32
C GLY A 245 5.30 16.66 -7.61
N LEU A 246 6.45 16.10 -8.00
CA LEU A 246 7.58 16.88 -8.45
C LEU A 246 7.26 17.61 -9.78
N PRO A 247 7.80 18.82 -10.00
CA PRO A 247 7.53 19.54 -11.24
C PRO A 247 7.90 18.79 -12.52
N GLN A 248 8.83 17.84 -12.42
CA GLN A 248 9.31 17.00 -13.51
C GLN A 248 8.42 15.78 -13.76
N GLU A 249 7.60 15.39 -12.80
CA GLU A 249 6.70 14.27 -12.95
C GLU A 249 5.36 14.76 -13.48
N SER A 250 5.03 14.38 -14.70
CA SER A 250 3.68 14.59 -15.21
C SER A 250 2.78 13.39 -14.90
N ALA A 251 1.48 13.61 -14.82
CA ALA A 251 0.50 12.53 -14.73
C ALA A 251 0.58 11.57 -15.95
N LEU A 252 1.14 12.05 -17.07
CA LEU A 252 1.44 11.25 -18.26
C LEU A 252 2.53 10.21 -17.97
N SER A 253 3.57 10.53 -17.19
CA SER A 253 4.64 9.57 -16.85
C SER A 253 4.07 8.31 -16.20
N SER A 254 3.09 8.46 -15.32
CA SER A 254 2.47 7.33 -14.61
C SER A 254 1.73 6.37 -15.54
N ILE A 255 1.02 6.88 -16.55
CA ILE A 255 0.31 6.02 -17.51
C ILE A 255 1.28 5.36 -18.49
N LEU A 256 2.33 6.08 -18.92
CA LEU A 256 3.37 5.53 -19.79
C LEU A 256 4.14 4.39 -19.12
N ILE A 257 4.45 4.50 -17.82
CA ILE A 257 5.03 3.41 -17.03
C ILE A 257 4.07 2.21 -17.02
N ASN A 258 2.79 2.42 -16.82
CA ASN A 258 1.82 1.33 -16.82
C ASN A 258 1.73 0.65 -18.18
N VAL A 259 1.83 1.39 -19.28
CA VAL A 259 1.91 0.82 -20.64
C VAL A 259 3.18 -0.01 -20.80
N TYR A 260 4.32 0.52 -20.34
CA TYR A 260 5.61 -0.18 -20.44
C TYR A 260 5.62 -1.52 -19.68
N PHE A 261 5.02 -1.56 -18.50
CA PHE A 261 4.90 -2.77 -17.69
C PHE A 261 3.70 -3.67 -18.06
N ASN A 262 2.87 -3.31 -19.03
CA ASN A 262 1.66 -4.09 -19.35
C ASN A 262 1.97 -5.52 -19.82
N GLY A 263 3.06 -5.73 -20.56
CA GLY A 263 3.56 -7.06 -20.92
C GLY A 263 3.93 -7.90 -19.71
N PHE A 264 4.64 -7.31 -18.77
CA PHE A 264 5.00 -7.93 -17.50
C PHE A 264 3.76 -8.30 -16.67
N ASP A 265 2.79 -7.41 -16.58
CA ASP A 265 1.55 -7.68 -15.84
C ASP A 265 0.78 -8.85 -16.43
N LYS A 266 0.76 -9.01 -17.74
CA LYS A 266 0.14 -10.15 -18.44
C LYS A 266 0.86 -11.46 -18.10
N GLU A 267 2.19 -11.47 -18.14
CA GLU A 267 2.99 -12.66 -17.79
C GLU A 267 2.74 -13.09 -16.33
N VAL A 268 2.76 -12.13 -15.40
CA VAL A 268 2.44 -12.40 -13.98
C VAL A 268 1.00 -12.91 -13.84
N GLN A 269 0.05 -12.37 -14.59
CA GLN A 269 -1.34 -12.83 -14.57
C GLN A 269 -1.46 -14.26 -15.10
N GLU A 270 -0.75 -14.62 -16.15
CA GLU A 270 -0.73 -15.98 -16.69
C GLU A 270 -0.10 -16.96 -15.69
N LEU A 271 1.02 -16.60 -15.06
CA LEU A 271 1.64 -17.40 -14.00
C LEU A 271 0.66 -17.66 -12.85
N ARG A 272 -0.09 -16.64 -12.43
CA ARG A 272 -1.14 -16.78 -11.42
C ARG A 272 -2.25 -17.74 -11.86
N LEU A 273 -2.72 -17.63 -13.09
CA LEU A 273 -3.79 -18.47 -13.63
C LEU A 273 -3.34 -19.93 -13.81
N ARG A 274 -2.11 -20.16 -14.27
CA ARG A 274 -1.53 -21.50 -14.38
C ARG A 274 -1.42 -22.15 -13.00
N THR A 275 -0.84 -21.46 -12.05
CA THR A 275 -0.69 -21.96 -10.67
C THR A 275 -2.04 -22.27 -10.02
N ASN A 276 -3.05 -21.44 -10.22
CA ASN A 276 -4.40 -21.70 -9.68
C ASN A 276 -5.10 -22.89 -10.37
N LYS A 277 -4.75 -23.22 -11.63
CA LYS A 277 -5.30 -24.39 -12.34
C LYS A 277 -4.61 -25.67 -11.93
N GLU A 278 -3.32 -25.60 -11.65
CA GLU A 278 -2.49 -26.76 -11.25
C GLU A 278 -2.69 -27.13 -9.77
N ASN A 279 -3.29 -26.27 -8.98
CA ASN A 279 -3.69 -26.63 -7.63
C ASN A 279 -4.73 -27.74 -7.68
N PRO A 280 -4.45 -28.92 -7.10
CA PRO A 280 -5.42 -30.00 -7.07
C PRO A 280 -6.67 -29.51 -6.30
N LYS A 281 -7.75 -29.29 -7.01
CA LYS A 281 -9.07 -29.28 -6.40
C LYS A 281 -9.23 -30.68 -5.83
N PHE A 282 -9.40 -30.80 -4.51
CA PHE A 282 -9.69 -32.04 -3.80
C PHE A 282 -9.75 -33.26 -4.74
N MET A 283 -8.67 -34.02 -4.87
CA MET A 283 -8.81 -35.35 -5.39
C MET A 283 -9.59 -36.10 -4.29
N GLU A 284 -10.86 -36.29 -4.49
CA GLU A 284 -11.55 -37.44 -3.90
C GLU A 284 -10.77 -38.66 -4.40
N ILE A 285 -9.91 -39.18 -3.55
CA ILE A 285 -9.31 -40.48 -3.76
C ILE A 285 -10.51 -41.42 -3.70
N GLY A 286 -10.91 -41.88 -4.90
CA GLY A 286 -12.03 -42.79 -5.04
C GLY A 286 -11.85 -43.99 -4.10
N LEU A 287 -12.79 -44.13 -3.24
CA LEU A 287 -12.95 -45.24 -2.32
C LEU A 287 -12.88 -46.59 -3.07
N VAL A 288 -11.77 -47.27 -2.90
CA VAL A 288 -11.79 -48.72 -2.96
C VAL A 288 -11.59 -49.21 -1.54
N SER A 289 -12.63 -49.86 -1.02
CA SER A 289 -12.76 -50.60 0.23
C SER A 289 -13.07 -49.79 1.51
N ALA A 290 -14.18 -50.20 2.06
CA ALA A 290 -14.74 -49.89 3.34
C ALA A 290 -13.76 -50.09 4.52
N GLU A 291 -14.04 -49.32 5.57
CA GLU A 291 -13.56 -49.48 6.93
C GLU A 291 -12.08 -49.11 7.17
N ARG A 292 -11.78 -47.81 7.12
CA ARG A 292 -10.82 -47.15 8.03
C ARG A 292 -10.95 -45.64 7.87
N ASP A 293 -10.88 -44.94 8.97
CA ASP A 293 -10.97 -43.47 9.10
C ASP A 293 -10.30 -42.75 7.92
N SER A 294 -11.11 -41.92 7.26
CA SER A 294 -10.69 -41.13 6.12
C SER A 294 -9.62 -40.13 6.58
N ASP A 295 -8.38 -40.42 6.21
CA ASP A 295 -7.26 -39.47 6.31
C ASP A 295 -7.57 -38.29 5.37
N HIS A 296 -8.21 -37.25 5.90
CA HIS A 296 -8.42 -36.00 5.20
C HIS A 296 -7.07 -35.26 5.12
N VAL A 297 -6.38 -35.40 4.00
CA VAL A 297 -5.18 -34.63 3.72
C VAL A 297 -5.59 -33.22 3.30
N PHE A 298 -5.42 -32.25 4.17
CA PHE A 298 -5.67 -30.85 3.86
C PHE A 298 -4.50 -30.25 3.09
N TYR A 299 -4.66 -30.11 1.77
CA TYR A 299 -3.71 -29.34 0.97
C TYR A 299 -3.98 -27.85 1.12
N LYS A 300 -2.98 -27.09 1.56
CA LYS A 300 -3.03 -25.63 1.54
C LYS A 300 -2.99 -25.18 0.08
N PRO A 301 -4.03 -24.49 -0.44
CA PRO A 301 -4.02 -24.07 -1.83
C PRO A 301 -2.88 -23.07 -2.07
N LEU A 302 -2.14 -23.30 -3.13
CA LEU A 302 -1.09 -22.41 -3.56
C LEU A 302 -1.73 -21.18 -4.21
N LYS A 303 -1.48 -20.02 -3.65
CA LYS A 303 -1.97 -18.74 -4.18
C LYS A 303 -0.79 -17.78 -4.41
N ILE A 304 -0.77 -17.15 -5.57
CA ILE A 304 0.15 -16.07 -5.89
C ILE A 304 -0.66 -14.78 -5.94
N HIS A 305 -0.25 -13.79 -5.17
CA HIS A 305 -0.78 -12.44 -5.21
C HIS A 305 0.31 -11.51 -5.68
N ALA A 306 -0.02 -10.62 -6.59
CA ALA A 306 0.86 -9.57 -7.07
C ALA A 306 0.22 -8.21 -6.82
N VAL A 307 1.03 -7.23 -6.51
CA VAL A 307 0.66 -5.81 -6.44
C VAL A 307 1.78 -5.02 -7.08
N ARG A 308 1.46 -4.23 -8.08
CA ARG A 308 2.38 -3.28 -8.70
C ARG A 308 1.84 -1.86 -8.51
N PHE A 309 2.67 -1.00 -7.96
CA PHE A 309 2.41 0.44 -7.88
C PHE A 309 3.50 1.17 -8.66
N LEU A 310 3.17 1.57 -9.89
CA LEU A 310 4.12 2.09 -10.87
C LEU A 310 5.28 1.10 -11.09
N ASP A 311 6.47 1.41 -10.64
CA ASP A 311 7.70 0.59 -10.73
C ASP A 311 7.96 -0.27 -9.47
N GLU A 312 7.21 -0.07 -8.38
CA GLU A 312 7.30 -0.90 -7.18
C GLU A 312 6.46 -2.16 -7.33
N ILE A 313 7.07 -3.33 -7.24
CA ILE A 313 6.41 -4.63 -7.44
C ILE A 313 6.54 -5.45 -6.15
N LEU A 314 5.43 -5.97 -5.65
CA LEU A 314 5.38 -6.91 -4.54
C LEU A 314 4.69 -8.19 -4.99
N ILE A 315 5.35 -9.32 -4.77
CA ILE A 315 4.78 -10.65 -5.01
C ILE A 315 4.73 -11.42 -3.70
N VAL A 316 3.56 -11.95 -3.39
CA VAL A 316 3.26 -12.69 -2.17
C VAL A 316 2.80 -14.10 -2.55
N THR A 317 3.38 -15.12 -1.91
CA THR A 317 3.05 -16.51 -2.17
C THR A 317 2.60 -17.22 -0.87
N SER A 318 1.70 -18.18 -1.01
CA SER A 318 1.35 -19.09 0.08
C SER A 318 2.10 -20.44 -0.02
N GLY A 319 3.04 -20.56 -0.96
CA GLY A 319 3.81 -21.77 -1.25
C GLY A 319 5.10 -21.93 -0.47
N THR A 320 6.00 -22.75 -1.02
CA THR A 320 7.34 -23.00 -0.47
C THR A 320 8.34 -21.91 -0.88
N LYS A 321 9.46 -21.84 -0.16
CA LYS A 321 10.57 -20.92 -0.50
C LYS A 321 11.16 -21.21 -1.87
N ILE A 322 11.32 -22.50 -2.23
CA ILE A 322 11.90 -22.94 -3.51
C ILE A 322 11.04 -22.41 -4.67
N MET A 323 9.74 -22.64 -4.61
CA MET A 323 8.82 -22.16 -5.62
C MET A 323 8.81 -20.62 -5.71
N THR A 324 8.89 -19.93 -4.59
CA THR A 324 8.99 -18.47 -4.57
C THR A 324 10.31 -18.01 -5.22
N LEU A 325 11.40 -18.76 -5.05
CA LEU A 325 12.68 -18.50 -5.71
C LEU A 325 12.59 -18.69 -7.23
N GLU A 326 11.95 -19.75 -7.69
CA GLU A 326 11.72 -19.98 -9.12
C GLU A 326 10.87 -18.86 -9.73
N LEU A 327 9.81 -18.44 -9.02
CA LEU A 327 8.97 -17.32 -9.43
C LEU A 327 9.77 -16.01 -9.49
N LYS A 328 10.58 -15.72 -8.47
CA LYS A 328 11.48 -14.56 -8.47
C LYS A 328 12.40 -14.58 -9.68
N ASN A 329 13.05 -15.71 -9.96
CA ASN A 329 13.98 -15.82 -11.08
C ASN A 329 13.27 -15.59 -12.43
N LYS A 330 12.04 -16.09 -12.61
CA LYS A 330 11.25 -15.82 -13.82
C LYS A 330 10.91 -14.34 -13.95
N VAL A 331 10.48 -13.71 -12.85
CA VAL A 331 10.13 -12.28 -12.80
C VAL A 331 11.35 -11.42 -13.13
N VAL A 332 12.49 -11.68 -12.49
CA VAL A 332 13.73 -10.92 -12.73
C VAL A 332 14.18 -11.11 -14.18
N LYS A 333 14.18 -12.35 -14.69
CA LYS A 333 14.55 -12.62 -16.09
C LYS A 333 13.68 -11.85 -17.08
N PHE A 334 12.36 -11.79 -16.87
CA PHE A 334 11.47 -11.02 -17.74
C PHE A 334 11.80 -9.53 -17.71
N LEU A 335 12.04 -8.96 -16.52
CA LEU A 335 12.36 -7.54 -16.37
C LEU A 335 13.69 -7.18 -17.06
N GLU A 336 14.69 -8.04 -16.93
CA GLU A 336 16.04 -7.80 -17.51
C GLU A 336 16.08 -8.07 -19.02
N HIS A 337 15.47 -9.14 -19.52
CA HIS A 337 15.55 -9.51 -20.93
C HIS A 337 14.44 -8.88 -21.80
N ASP A 338 13.20 -8.89 -21.32
CA ASP A 338 12.08 -8.41 -22.13
C ASP A 338 11.82 -6.91 -21.96
N LEU A 339 12.11 -6.35 -20.78
CA LEU A 339 11.94 -4.92 -20.54
C LEU A 339 13.25 -4.12 -20.48
N ASP A 340 14.41 -4.78 -20.56
CA ASP A 340 15.72 -4.13 -20.51
C ASP A 340 15.93 -3.27 -19.24
N LEU A 341 15.38 -3.75 -18.12
CA LEU A 341 15.43 -3.06 -16.83
C LEU A 341 16.41 -3.73 -15.88
N ARG A 342 17.23 -2.94 -15.19
CA ARG A 342 18.17 -3.47 -14.20
C ARG A 342 17.50 -3.67 -12.86
N VAL A 343 17.59 -4.90 -12.33
CA VAL A 343 17.07 -5.26 -11.02
C VAL A 343 18.19 -5.23 -9.98
N ASP A 344 17.99 -4.48 -8.90
CA ASP A 344 18.88 -4.54 -7.74
C ASP A 344 18.77 -5.89 -7.04
N GLY A 345 19.68 -6.78 -7.37
CA GLY A 345 19.74 -8.13 -6.83
C GLY A 345 19.98 -8.18 -5.32
N LEU A 346 20.65 -7.17 -4.76
CA LEU A 346 20.95 -7.07 -3.33
C LEU A 346 19.69 -6.70 -2.51
N SER A 347 18.86 -5.82 -3.04
CA SER A 347 17.63 -5.39 -2.37
C SER A 347 16.44 -6.27 -2.69
N THR A 348 16.48 -7.05 -3.80
CA THR A 348 15.43 -7.97 -4.19
C THR A 348 15.64 -9.33 -3.51
N VAL A 349 15.29 -9.42 -2.22
CA VAL A 349 15.47 -10.62 -1.39
C VAL A 349 14.11 -11.25 -1.07
N ILE A 350 14.09 -12.59 -0.93
CA ILE A 350 12.90 -13.32 -0.48
C ILE A 350 12.88 -13.35 1.04
N HIS A 351 11.81 -12.84 1.61
CA HIS A 351 11.59 -12.77 3.04
C HIS A 351 10.50 -13.73 3.50
N SER A 352 10.64 -14.25 4.72
CA SER A 352 9.55 -14.96 5.39
C SER A 352 8.47 -13.95 5.79
N ALA A 353 7.24 -14.16 5.31
CA ALA A 353 6.16 -13.22 5.60
C ALA A 353 5.83 -13.10 7.09
N VAL A 354 6.11 -14.15 7.87
CA VAL A 354 5.80 -14.21 9.31
C VAL A 354 6.90 -13.60 10.17
N ASP A 355 8.15 -13.88 9.81
CA ASP A 355 9.30 -13.56 10.67
C ASP A 355 9.88 -12.19 10.34
N GLU A 356 9.83 -11.79 9.09
CA GLU A 356 10.48 -10.59 8.59
C GLU A 356 9.45 -9.57 8.10
N LYS A 357 9.78 -8.30 8.25
CA LYS A 357 9.03 -7.19 7.68
C LYS A 357 9.60 -6.82 6.32
N ILE A 358 8.74 -6.39 5.42
CA ILE A 358 9.14 -5.85 4.12
C ILE A 358 8.60 -4.42 3.97
N ASP A 359 9.44 -3.56 3.39
CA ASP A 359 9.04 -2.20 3.05
C ASP A 359 8.45 -2.16 1.65
N PHE A 360 7.23 -1.66 1.55
CA PHE A 360 6.53 -1.50 0.29
C PHE A 360 5.67 -0.22 0.29
N MET A 361 5.80 0.60 -0.72
CA MET A 361 5.09 1.89 -0.85
C MET A 361 5.21 2.80 0.39
N GLY A 362 6.36 2.78 1.07
CA GLY A 362 6.61 3.58 2.26
C GLY A 362 5.92 3.07 3.53
N MET A 363 5.47 1.82 3.56
CA MET A 363 4.84 1.16 4.71
C MET A 363 5.53 -0.18 4.97
N GLU A 364 5.57 -0.58 6.25
CA GLU A 364 6.08 -1.88 6.68
C GLU A 364 4.95 -2.92 6.65
N LEU A 365 5.19 -4.04 5.98
CA LEU A 365 4.25 -5.17 5.90
C LEU A 365 4.78 -6.35 6.70
N GLN A 366 3.90 -7.05 7.41
CA GLN A 366 4.20 -8.28 8.14
C GLN A 366 2.97 -9.19 8.20
N ALA A 367 3.16 -10.49 8.06
CA ALA A 367 2.09 -11.46 8.24
C ALA A 367 1.92 -11.79 9.73
N VAL A 368 0.74 -11.56 10.26
CA VAL A 368 0.44 -11.75 11.67
C VAL A 368 -0.85 -12.53 11.87
N ALA A 369 -1.02 -13.10 13.04
CA ALA A 369 -2.29 -13.73 13.42
C ALA A 369 -3.43 -12.69 13.52
N PRO A 370 -4.68 -13.04 13.19
CA PRO A 370 -5.82 -12.14 13.24
C PRO A 370 -6.02 -11.44 14.60
N SER A 371 -5.68 -12.12 15.69
CA SER A 371 -5.77 -11.56 17.05
C SER A 371 -4.83 -10.39 17.30
N VAL A 372 -3.73 -10.29 16.54
CA VAL A 372 -2.79 -9.16 16.63
C VAL A 372 -3.41 -7.90 16.01
N LEU A 373 -4.20 -8.05 14.94
CA LEU A 373 -4.87 -6.93 14.28
C LEU A 373 -6.06 -6.41 15.09
N ARG A 374 -6.75 -7.31 15.79
CA ARG A 374 -7.92 -7.01 16.61
C ARG A 374 -7.69 -7.46 18.05
N PRO A 375 -6.82 -6.78 18.81
CA PRO A 375 -6.60 -7.13 20.20
C PRO A 375 -7.91 -6.95 21.01
N PRO A 376 -8.16 -7.81 22.00
CA PRO A 376 -9.33 -7.71 22.84
C PRO A 376 -9.37 -6.33 23.52
N LYS A 377 -10.52 -5.64 23.39
CA LYS A 377 -10.68 -4.25 23.85
C LYS A 377 -10.81 -4.09 25.36
N THR A 378 -11.08 -5.17 26.11
CA THR A 378 -11.31 -5.12 27.55
C THR A 378 -10.13 -5.67 28.33
N GLU A 379 -9.83 -5.06 29.48
CA GLU A 379 -8.77 -5.54 30.39
C GLU A 379 -8.98 -6.99 30.83
N LYS A 380 -10.23 -7.39 31.03
CA LYS A 380 -10.63 -8.77 31.38
C LYS A 380 -10.22 -9.74 30.26
N ALA A 381 -10.45 -9.37 29.00
CA ALA A 381 -10.06 -10.17 27.85
C ALA A 381 -8.53 -10.24 27.67
N ILE A 382 -7.80 -9.15 27.99
CA ILE A 382 -6.32 -9.14 27.97
C ILE A 382 -5.76 -10.08 29.07
N ARG A 383 -6.33 -10.04 30.27
CA ARG A 383 -5.95 -10.92 31.37
C ARG A 383 -6.25 -12.38 31.05
N ALA A 384 -7.43 -12.66 30.50
CA ALA A 384 -7.82 -14.01 30.06
C ALA A 384 -6.88 -14.54 28.97
N ARG A 385 -6.52 -13.71 27.98
CA ARG A 385 -5.56 -14.08 26.93
C ARG A 385 -4.17 -14.38 27.48
N LYS A 386 -3.65 -13.54 28.41
CA LYS A 386 -2.37 -13.79 29.07
C LYS A 386 -2.39 -15.10 29.83
N LYS A 387 -3.48 -15.38 30.57
CA LYS A 387 -3.67 -16.64 31.32
C LYS A 387 -3.69 -17.82 30.34
N TYR A 388 -4.44 -17.70 29.24
CA TYR A 388 -4.56 -18.75 28.23
C TYR A 388 -3.22 -19.03 27.51
N LEU A 389 -2.48 -17.99 27.11
CA LEU A 389 -1.15 -18.16 26.48
C LEU A 389 -0.18 -18.87 27.41
N ARG A 390 -0.17 -18.50 28.72
CA ARG A 390 0.63 -19.19 29.73
C ARG A 390 0.23 -20.65 29.88
N GLN A 391 -1.08 -20.92 29.94
CA GLN A 391 -1.58 -22.29 30.03
C GLN A 391 -1.21 -23.11 28.78
N LYS A 392 -1.28 -22.52 27.60
CA LYS A 392 -0.85 -23.16 26.34
C LYS A 392 0.65 -23.49 26.35
N GLU A 393 1.49 -22.56 26.79
CA GLU A 393 2.94 -22.81 26.94
C GLU A 393 3.21 -23.94 27.93
N VAL A 394 2.57 -23.90 29.10
CA VAL A 394 2.72 -24.95 30.12
C VAL A 394 2.24 -26.29 29.56
N ARG A 395 1.09 -26.36 28.90
CA ARG A 395 0.58 -27.61 28.25
C ARG A 395 1.52 -28.13 27.18
N LEU A 396 2.08 -27.26 26.33
CA LEU A 396 3.06 -27.67 25.32
C LEU A 396 4.34 -28.23 25.96
N LEU A 397 4.80 -27.60 27.05
CA LEU A 397 5.96 -28.06 27.80
C LEU A 397 5.68 -29.39 28.54
N GLU A 398 4.48 -29.55 29.12
CA GLU A 398 4.02 -30.79 29.73
C GLU A 398 3.89 -31.91 28.69
N LEU A 399 3.32 -31.65 27.51
CA LEU A 399 3.26 -32.61 26.40
C LEU A 399 4.65 -33.03 25.94
N LYS A 400 5.58 -32.07 25.78
CA LYS A 400 6.97 -32.37 25.43
C LYS A 400 7.63 -33.25 26.48
N ASN A 401 7.47 -32.89 27.75
CA ASN A 401 8.01 -33.65 28.88
C ASN A 401 7.33 -35.02 29.04
N ALA A 402 6.02 -35.13 28.77
CA ALA A 402 5.30 -36.40 28.79
C ALA A 402 5.74 -37.30 27.62
N LYS A 403 5.93 -36.74 26.41
CA LYS A 403 6.46 -37.44 25.25
C LYS A 403 7.86 -38.01 25.52
N GLU A 404 8.77 -37.23 26.14
CA GLU A 404 10.09 -37.70 26.52
C GLU A 404 10.04 -38.79 27.61
N ARG A 405 9.17 -38.61 28.62
CA ARG A 405 9.00 -39.64 29.69
C ARG A 405 8.44 -40.94 29.16
N ASN A 406 7.45 -40.87 28.27
CA ASN A 406 6.86 -42.05 27.62
C ASN A 406 7.84 -42.73 26.71
N ARG A 407 8.66 -42.01 25.96
CA ARG A 407 9.74 -42.50 25.11
C ARG A 407 10.75 -43.25 25.95
N LYS A 408 11.20 -42.69 27.08
CA LYS A 408 12.13 -43.39 28.01
C LYS A 408 11.50 -44.63 28.61
N LYS A 409 10.21 -44.60 29.00
CA LYS A 409 9.51 -45.74 29.56
C LYS A 409 9.31 -46.84 28.50
N LEU A 410 9.01 -46.49 27.25
CA LEU A 410 8.85 -47.45 26.15
C LEU A 410 10.20 -48.10 25.79
N GLY A 411 11.26 -47.31 25.69
CA GLY A 411 12.61 -47.81 25.47
C GLY A 411 13.06 -48.82 26.57
N LEU A 412 12.82 -48.46 27.85
CA LEU A 412 13.13 -49.36 28.98
C LEU A 412 12.27 -50.63 28.98
N LYS A 413 11.01 -50.59 28.55
CA LYS A 413 10.14 -51.79 28.41
C LYS A 413 10.65 -52.70 27.27
N LEU A 414 10.98 -52.13 26.13
CA LEU A 414 11.56 -52.84 25.01
C LEU A 414 12.88 -53.49 25.39
N LEU A 415 13.75 -52.73 26.04
CA LEU A 415 15.02 -53.26 26.55
C LEU A 415 14.82 -54.44 27.50
N LYS A 416 13.92 -54.32 28.47
CA LYS A 416 13.57 -55.42 29.38
C LYS A 416 12.98 -56.63 28.65
N HIS A 417 12.17 -56.42 27.63
CA HIS A 417 11.59 -57.50 26.86
C HIS A 417 12.65 -58.26 26.03
N VAL A 418 13.52 -57.55 25.34
CA VAL A 418 14.63 -58.09 24.57
C VAL A 418 15.62 -58.84 25.48
N PHE A 419 15.98 -58.22 26.61
CA PHE A 419 16.85 -58.88 27.62
C PHE A 419 16.24 -60.17 28.17
N ARG A 420 14.92 -60.17 28.41
CA ARG A 420 14.25 -61.36 28.91
C ARG A 420 14.25 -62.50 27.86
N LYS A 421 14.04 -62.16 26.59
CA LYS A 421 14.10 -63.12 25.49
C LYS A 421 15.53 -63.65 25.30
N LEU A 422 16.52 -62.78 25.26
CA LEU A 422 17.93 -63.18 25.15
C LEU A 422 18.37 -64.09 26.30
N LYS A 423 17.85 -63.86 27.51
CA LYS A 423 18.15 -64.71 28.65
C LYS A 423 17.42 -66.06 28.66
N GLN A 424 16.30 -66.16 27.93
CA GLN A 424 15.56 -67.43 27.74
C GLN A 424 16.15 -68.32 26.66
N ASP A 425 16.78 -67.72 25.66
CA ASP A 425 17.29 -68.45 24.47
C ASP A 425 18.79 -68.79 24.58
N SER A 426 19.50 -68.38 25.63
CA SER A 426 20.95 -68.64 25.79
C SER A 426 21.28 -69.33 27.09
N GLU A 427 21.84 -70.54 26.99
CA GLU A 427 22.61 -71.19 28.05
C GLU A 427 23.96 -70.56 28.33
N PHE A 428 24.17 -69.28 27.88
CA PHE A 428 25.43 -68.53 28.05
C PHE A 428 25.34 -67.57 29.24
N GLU A 429 26.16 -67.78 30.25
CA GLU A 429 26.48 -66.77 31.25
C GLU A 429 27.45 -65.75 30.65
N PHE A 430 26.90 -64.56 30.37
CA PHE A 430 27.72 -63.41 29.95
C PHE A 430 28.44 -62.80 31.17
N GLY A 431 29.75 -62.61 31.04
CA GLY A 431 30.50 -61.84 32.02
C GLY A 431 29.95 -60.42 32.17
N PHE A 432 30.01 -59.87 33.36
CA PHE A 432 29.41 -58.59 33.78
C PHE A 432 29.75 -57.40 32.84
N GLN A 433 30.94 -57.41 32.24
CA GLN A 433 31.40 -56.36 31.32
C GLN A 433 30.67 -56.44 29.96
N ILE A 434 30.54 -57.65 29.40
CA ILE A 434 29.82 -57.87 28.12
C ILE A 434 28.32 -57.60 28.27
N GLU A 435 27.74 -57.90 29.41
CA GLU A 435 26.34 -57.57 29.73
C GLU A 435 26.07 -56.06 29.71
N ASN A 436 27.01 -55.25 30.21
CA ASN A 436 26.89 -53.82 30.19
C ASN A 436 27.05 -53.23 28.77
N GLU A 437 27.98 -53.72 27.97
CA GLU A 437 28.15 -53.27 26.57
C GLU A 437 26.94 -53.65 25.71
N VAL A 438 26.43 -54.87 25.84
CA VAL A 438 25.21 -55.31 25.15
C VAL A 438 23.99 -54.45 25.60
N ARG A 439 23.89 -54.15 26.90
CA ARG A 439 22.84 -53.23 27.41
C ARG A 439 22.94 -51.82 26.80
N GLN A 440 24.13 -51.33 26.58
CA GLN A 440 24.36 -50.03 26.02
C GLN A 440 24.02 -49.97 24.51
N ILE A 441 24.41 -51.01 23.76
CA ILE A 441 24.08 -51.14 22.32
C ILE A 441 22.57 -51.27 22.15
N PHE A 442 21.88 -52.11 22.90
CA PHE A 442 20.43 -52.23 22.84
C PHE A 442 19.69 -50.99 23.32
N ARG A 443 20.28 -50.18 24.20
CA ARG A 443 19.70 -48.94 24.62
C ARG A 443 19.74 -47.89 23.53
N THR A 444 20.85 -47.76 22.80
CA THR A 444 20.99 -46.86 21.65
C THR A 444 20.09 -47.31 20.52
N TRP A 445 20.07 -48.60 20.16
CA TRP A 445 19.17 -49.11 19.14
C TRP A 445 17.69 -48.97 19.51
N GLY A 446 17.28 -49.24 20.73
CA GLY A 446 15.91 -49.01 21.21
C GLY A 446 15.51 -47.53 21.23
N GLU A 447 16.42 -46.63 21.49
CA GLU A 447 16.19 -45.19 21.41
C GLU A 447 16.04 -44.74 19.97
N GLU A 448 16.82 -45.24 19.03
CA GLU A 448 16.72 -44.98 17.58
C GLU A 448 15.40 -45.45 16.99
N VAL A 449 15.00 -46.72 17.23
CA VAL A 449 13.73 -47.29 16.75
C VAL A 449 12.52 -46.54 17.32
N VAL A 450 12.55 -46.15 18.60
CA VAL A 450 11.48 -45.32 19.20
C VAL A 450 11.47 -43.94 18.60
N GLN A 451 12.63 -43.38 18.24
CA GLN A 451 12.74 -42.10 17.61
C GLN A 451 12.16 -42.10 16.18
N GLU A 452 12.47 -43.11 15.41
CA GLU A 452 11.96 -43.32 14.06
C GLU A 452 10.45 -43.54 14.06
N PHE A 453 9.94 -44.39 14.98
CA PHE A 453 8.49 -44.58 15.15
C PHE A 453 7.76 -43.28 15.53
N LEU A 454 8.28 -42.50 16.48
CA LEU A 454 7.69 -41.25 16.88
C LEU A 454 7.82 -40.17 15.79
N GLY A 455 8.89 -40.18 15.00
CA GLY A 455 9.05 -39.33 13.81
C GLY A 455 7.99 -39.63 12.75
N SER A 456 7.77 -40.88 12.44
CA SER A 456 6.75 -41.31 11.48
C SER A 456 5.31 -40.98 11.92
N VAL A 457 5.05 -40.93 13.22
CA VAL A 457 3.76 -40.49 13.81
C VAL A 457 3.59 -38.98 13.72
N ASP A 458 4.69 -38.23 13.89
CA ASP A 458 4.63 -36.74 13.79
C ASP A 458 4.39 -36.28 12.34
N GLU A 459 4.91 -36.97 11.33
CA GLU A 459 4.67 -36.66 9.90
C GLU A 459 3.21 -36.93 9.46
N ARG A 460 2.56 -37.93 10.08
CA ARG A 460 1.17 -38.29 9.76
C ARG A 460 0.12 -37.47 10.51
N ALA A 461 0.48 -36.68 11.49
CA ALA A 461 -0.47 -36.18 12.48
C ALA A 461 -0.45 -34.66 12.68
N GLU A 462 -0.94 -33.92 11.69
CA GLU A 462 -1.50 -32.59 11.97
C GLU A 462 -2.71 -32.62 12.92
N TRP A 463 -3.41 -33.73 13.03
CA TRP A 463 -4.56 -33.91 13.94
C TRP A 463 -4.16 -34.06 15.41
N HIS A 464 -2.94 -34.51 15.73
CA HIS A 464 -2.45 -34.58 17.11
C HIS A 464 -2.22 -33.20 17.78
N ARG A 465 -2.26 -32.11 17.02
CA ARG A 465 -2.20 -30.75 17.61
C ARG A 465 -3.44 -30.38 18.38
N ASN A 466 -4.55 -31.07 18.17
CA ASN A 466 -5.83 -30.77 18.79
C ASN A 466 -6.17 -31.66 19.98
N LEU A 467 -5.36 -32.70 20.25
CA LEU A 467 -5.58 -33.59 21.39
C LEU A 467 -4.97 -33.00 22.66
N SER A 468 -5.80 -32.87 23.69
CA SER A 468 -5.33 -32.49 25.03
C SER A 468 -4.56 -33.65 25.68
N ALA A 469 -3.65 -33.34 26.63
CA ALA A 469 -2.93 -34.39 27.36
C ALA A 469 -3.86 -35.36 28.14
N GLY A 470 -5.10 -34.99 28.36
CA GLY A 470 -6.14 -35.83 28.96
C GLY A 470 -6.75 -36.87 28.01
N ASP A 471 -6.75 -36.56 26.70
CA ASP A 471 -7.35 -37.46 25.71
C ASP A 471 -6.51 -38.69 25.40
N PHE A 472 -5.19 -38.63 25.67
CA PHE A 472 -4.29 -39.78 25.61
C PHE A 472 -4.48 -40.77 26.79
N LEU A 473 -5.10 -40.31 27.86
CA LEU A 473 -5.50 -41.08 29.03
C LEU A 473 -7.02 -41.06 29.18
N SER A 474 -7.76 -41.15 28.06
CA SER A 474 -9.21 -41.20 28.20
C SER A 474 -9.57 -42.42 29.03
N LEU A 475 -10.21 -42.14 30.14
CA LEU A 475 -10.79 -43.15 31.07
C LEU A 475 -11.61 -44.21 30.32
N GLU A 476 -12.12 -43.87 29.15
CA GLU A 476 -12.91 -44.75 28.30
C GLU A 476 -12.07 -45.94 27.76
N ARG A 477 -10.83 -45.79 27.33
CA ARG A 477 -9.96 -46.86 26.94
C ARG A 477 -9.43 -47.68 28.11
N ILE A 478 -9.22 -47.03 29.27
CA ILE A 478 -8.88 -47.74 30.52
C ILE A 478 -10.10 -48.45 31.06
N ARG A 479 -11.28 -47.83 30.96
CA ARG A 479 -12.55 -48.43 31.36
C ARG A 479 -12.86 -49.72 30.58
N ASN A 480 -12.64 -49.75 29.29
CA ASN A 480 -12.85 -50.91 28.44
C ASN A 480 -11.80 -52.08 28.67
N SER A 481 -10.72 -51.77 29.40
CA SER A 481 -9.69 -52.74 29.76
C SER A 481 -9.75 -53.18 31.24
N LEU A 482 -10.65 -52.62 32.04
CA LEU A 482 -10.85 -53.01 33.43
C LEU A 482 -11.93 -54.11 33.54
N PRO A 483 -11.82 -55.04 34.55
CA PRO A 483 -12.86 -56.01 34.82
C PRO A 483 -14.20 -55.34 35.11
N HIS A 484 -15.29 -55.89 34.56
CA HIS A 484 -16.66 -55.33 34.69
C HIS A 484 -17.07 -55.08 36.16
N ASP A 485 -16.68 -55.95 37.08
CA ASP A 485 -16.98 -55.84 38.49
C ASP A 485 -16.42 -54.57 39.17
N LEU A 486 -15.30 -54.05 38.67
CA LEU A 486 -14.68 -52.82 39.15
C LEU A 486 -15.35 -51.57 38.59
N VAL A 487 -15.89 -51.66 37.37
CA VAL A 487 -16.63 -50.57 36.73
C VAL A 487 -18.00 -50.45 37.38
N ASP A 488 -18.67 -51.53 37.64
CA ASP A 488 -20.00 -51.58 38.30
C ASP A 488 -19.92 -51.14 39.77
N ALA A 489 -18.85 -51.46 40.47
CA ALA A 489 -18.62 -51.00 41.84
C ALA A 489 -18.37 -49.47 41.91
N TYR A 490 -17.66 -48.89 40.93
CA TYR A 490 -17.45 -47.46 40.81
C TYR A 490 -18.71 -46.71 40.46
N ASP A 491 -19.49 -47.19 39.50
CA ASP A 491 -20.77 -46.59 39.09
C ASP A 491 -21.82 -46.64 40.23
N ASN A 492 -21.86 -47.73 41.01
CA ASN A 492 -22.69 -47.83 42.22
C ASN A 492 -22.26 -46.88 43.34
N PHE A 493 -20.95 -46.72 43.54
CA PHE A 493 -20.42 -45.75 44.52
C PHE A 493 -20.80 -44.31 44.11
N GLN A 494 -20.66 -43.97 42.85
CA GLN A 494 -21.00 -42.66 42.32
C GLN A 494 -22.51 -42.38 42.44
N HIS A 495 -23.34 -43.38 42.21
CA HIS A 495 -24.79 -43.27 42.37
C HIS A 495 -25.23 -43.08 43.84
N GLN A 496 -24.55 -43.70 44.79
CA GLN A 496 -24.79 -43.48 46.23
C GLN A 496 -24.35 -42.09 46.70
N VAL A 497 -23.22 -41.58 46.20
CA VAL A 497 -22.73 -40.22 46.49
C VAL A 497 -23.74 -39.19 45.94
N ASP A 498 -24.27 -39.40 44.76
CA ASP A 498 -25.28 -38.49 44.17
C ASP A 498 -26.60 -38.46 44.94
N LYS A 499 -26.96 -39.59 45.58
CA LYS A 499 -28.17 -39.70 46.40
C LYS A 499 -28.07 -38.93 47.73
N TYR A 500 -26.85 -38.79 48.31
CA TYR A 500 -26.59 -38.06 49.53
C TYR A 500 -26.40 -36.54 49.33
N LEU A 501 -26.13 -36.11 48.08
CA LEU A 501 -25.87 -34.70 47.78
C LEU A 501 -27.11 -33.92 47.28
N LYS A 502 -28.33 -34.45 47.47
CA LYS A 502 -29.62 -33.83 47.05
C LYS A 502 -29.86 -32.39 47.54
N PRO A 503 -29.40 -31.91 48.72
CA PRO A 503 -29.60 -30.52 49.11
C PRO A 503 -28.70 -29.49 48.35
N MET A 504 -27.67 -29.92 47.67
CA MET A 504 -26.74 -29.02 46.95
C MET A 504 -27.07 -28.83 45.46
N LYS A 505 -28.17 -29.41 44.95
CA LYS A 505 -28.53 -29.33 43.52
C LYS A 505 -28.71 -27.91 42.99
N ALA A 506 -29.28 -27.00 43.79
CA ALA A 506 -29.46 -25.61 43.37
C ALA A 506 -28.14 -24.84 43.28
N LYS A 507 -27.20 -25.08 44.18
CA LYS A 507 -25.86 -24.48 44.17
C LYS A 507 -25.04 -25.04 43.03
N LYS A 508 -25.16 -26.35 42.78
CA LYS A 508 -24.48 -27.03 41.66
C LYS A 508 -25.04 -26.57 40.30
N MET A 509 -26.35 -26.32 40.16
CA MET A 509 -26.93 -25.76 38.95
C MET A 509 -26.45 -24.34 38.65
N LEU A 510 -26.19 -23.53 39.66
CA LEU A 510 -25.62 -22.18 39.49
C LEU A 510 -24.14 -22.24 39.12
N GLU A 511 -23.39 -23.14 39.73
CA GLU A 511 -22.00 -23.41 39.40
C GLU A 511 -21.87 -24.03 38.02
N GLU A 512 -22.77 -24.94 37.61
CA GLU A 512 -22.80 -25.47 36.25
C GLU A 512 -23.16 -24.43 35.20
N LYS A 513 -24.11 -23.49 35.49
CA LYS A 513 -24.37 -22.37 34.59
C LYS A 513 -23.17 -21.42 34.44
N LEU A 514 -22.49 -21.15 35.57
CA LEU A 514 -21.26 -20.37 35.53
C LEU A 514 -20.16 -21.13 34.78
N LYS A 515 -20.04 -22.43 34.99
CA LYS A 515 -19.05 -23.27 34.32
C LYS A 515 -19.35 -23.41 32.82
N ARG A 516 -20.61 -23.53 32.40
CA ARG A 516 -21.03 -23.52 30.98
C ARG A 516 -20.73 -22.17 30.34
N ALA A 517 -20.97 -21.06 31.03
CA ALA A 517 -20.60 -19.74 30.55
C ALA A 517 -19.08 -19.56 30.43
N GLU A 518 -18.30 -20.16 31.34
CA GLU A 518 -16.84 -20.20 31.26
C GLU A 518 -16.36 -21.12 30.12
N GLU A 519 -17.01 -22.28 29.94
CA GLU A 519 -16.72 -23.21 28.84
C GLU A 519 -17.10 -22.63 27.47
N GLU A 520 -18.21 -21.90 27.34
CA GLU A 520 -18.55 -21.16 26.12
C GLU A 520 -17.57 -20.04 25.80
N ASP A 521 -17.11 -19.32 26.81
CA ASP A 521 -16.06 -18.33 26.66
C ASP A 521 -14.71 -19.01 26.30
N GLU A 522 -14.39 -20.15 26.88
CA GLU A 522 -13.21 -20.95 26.52
C GLU A 522 -13.31 -21.51 25.10
N GLN A 523 -14.49 -21.98 24.66
CA GLN A 523 -14.72 -22.42 23.28
C GLN A 523 -14.58 -21.26 22.29
N LYS A 524 -15.13 -20.08 22.58
CA LYS A 524 -14.92 -18.87 21.76
C LYS A 524 -13.43 -18.46 21.68
N TYR A 525 -12.71 -18.63 22.79
CA TYR A 525 -11.25 -18.39 22.80
C TYR A 525 -10.49 -19.49 22.05
N ALA A 526 -10.94 -20.74 22.13
CA ALA A 526 -10.35 -21.84 21.38
C ALA A 526 -10.55 -21.67 19.88
N GLN A 527 -11.74 -21.28 19.41
CA GLN A 527 -12.00 -20.97 18.01
C GLN A 527 -11.11 -19.84 17.50
N ARG A 528 -10.96 -18.73 18.26
CA ARG A 528 -10.03 -17.65 17.92
C ARG A 528 -8.59 -18.12 17.89
N THR A 529 -8.22 -19.07 18.72
CA THR A 529 -6.88 -19.64 18.73
C THR A 529 -6.65 -20.51 17.51
N ILE A 530 -7.64 -21.27 17.08
CA ILE A 530 -7.60 -22.04 15.83
C ILE A 530 -7.47 -21.08 14.65
N GLU A 531 -8.25 -20.00 14.60
CA GLU A 531 -8.11 -18.96 13.59
C GLU A 531 -6.71 -18.35 13.59
N ASP A 532 -6.14 -18.05 14.77
CA ASP A 532 -4.79 -17.50 14.91
C ASP A 532 -3.68 -18.46 14.46
N LEU A 533 -3.92 -19.76 14.55
CA LEU A 533 -2.98 -20.79 14.12
C LEU A 533 -3.10 -21.09 12.62
N THR A 534 -4.31 -21.05 12.09
CA THR A 534 -4.62 -21.45 10.72
C THR A 534 -4.61 -20.29 9.74
N ARG A 535 -4.89 -19.07 10.20
CA ARG A 535 -5.01 -17.87 9.36
C ARG A 535 -3.92 -16.86 9.67
N ARG A 536 -3.32 -16.33 8.63
CA ARG A 536 -2.40 -15.19 8.66
C ARG A 536 -2.98 -14.05 7.83
N CYS A 537 -2.91 -12.84 8.36
CA CYS A 537 -3.35 -11.63 7.69
C CYS A 537 -2.17 -10.68 7.56
N ILE A 538 -2.20 -9.81 6.55
CA ILE A 538 -1.16 -8.79 6.41
C ILE A 538 -1.45 -7.63 7.37
N LYS A 539 -0.48 -7.37 8.24
CA LYS A 539 -0.41 -6.17 9.06
C LYS A 539 0.39 -5.12 8.30
N VAL A 540 -0.17 -3.93 8.21
CA VAL A 540 0.46 -2.76 7.57
C VAL A 540 0.76 -1.75 8.66
N ASP A 541 2.00 -1.41 8.84
CA ASP A 541 2.44 -0.43 9.84
C ASP A 541 3.14 0.75 9.17
N ALA A 542 2.95 1.95 9.71
CA ALA A 542 3.79 3.09 9.39
C ALA A 542 5.21 2.84 9.97
N PRO A 543 6.29 3.19 9.25
CA PRO A 543 7.67 2.96 9.68
C PRO A 543 8.04 3.94 10.79
N MET A 544 7.68 3.60 12.03
CA MET A 544 7.76 4.50 13.18
C MET A 544 9.20 4.92 13.51
N GLU A 545 10.17 4.09 13.22
CA GLU A 545 11.58 4.43 13.43
C GLU A 545 12.05 5.52 12.49
N LEU A 546 11.67 5.41 11.20
CA LEU A 546 11.97 6.40 10.18
C LEU A 546 11.24 7.73 10.48
N ILE A 547 9.96 7.67 10.86
CA ILE A 547 9.18 8.85 11.23
C ILE A 547 9.81 9.56 12.43
N ARG A 548 10.18 8.84 13.49
CA ARG A 548 10.85 9.41 14.66
C ARG A 548 12.22 9.99 14.33
N LYS A 549 12.96 9.36 13.41
CA LYS A 549 14.23 9.89 12.93
C LYS A 549 14.02 11.20 12.18
N ALA A 550 13.04 11.27 11.27
CA ALA A 550 12.68 12.49 10.54
C ALA A 550 12.25 13.62 11.50
N VAL A 551 11.40 13.32 12.49
CA VAL A 551 10.97 14.30 13.53
C VAL A 551 12.16 14.88 14.30
N ARG A 552 13.16 14.07 14.60
CA ARG A 552 14.39 14.54 15.28
C ARG A 552 15.29 15.34 14.35
N MET A 553 15.43 14.92 13.11
CA MET A 553 16.32 15.58 12.14
C MET A 553 15.82 16.97 11.74
N VAL A 554 14.52 17.12 11.50
CA VAL A 554 13.89 18.42 11.26
C VAL A 554 13.99 19.35 12.48
N GLY A 555 14.15 18.78 13.67
CA GLY A 555 14.30 19.55 14.91
C GLY A 555 13.00 19.73 15.71
N PHE A 556 11.90 19.04 15.33
CA PHE A 556 10.66 19.09 16.12
C PHE A 556 10.84 18.61 17.55
N THR A 557 11.81 17.72 17.76
CA THR A 557 12.11 17.15 19.07
C THR A 557 13.62 17.09 19.32
N ASN A 558 14.01 17.13 20.61
CA ASN A 558 15.38 16.86 21.01
C ASN A 558 15.68 15.33 20.97
N SER A 559 16.90 14.95 21.31
CA SER A 559 17.33 13.53 21.38
C SER A 559 16.47 12.69 22.33
N MET A 560 15.92 13.31 23.39
CA MET A 560 15.03 12.69 24.37
C MET A 560 13.56 12.61 23.92
N GLY A 561 13.21 13.07 22.70
CA GLY A 561 11.85 13.08 22.18
C GLY A 561 10.95 14.20 22.74
N ARG A 562 11.50 15.22 23.42
CA ARG A 562 10.73 16.37 23.89
C ARG A 562 10.58 17.40 22.76
N PRO A 563 9.38 17.97 22.54
CA PRO A 563 9.16 19.02 21.52
C PRO A 563 10.08 20.23 21.71
N ARG A 564 10.54 20.81 20.61
CA ARG A 564 11.39 21.99 20.55
C ARG A 564 10.80 23.01 19.57
N PRO A 565 11.10 24.31 19.74
CA PRO A 565 10.77 25.34 18.76
C PRO A 565 11.65 25.18 17.51
N LEU A 566 11.11 25.58 16.35
CA LEU A 566 11.83 25.69 15.09
C LEU A 566 12.16 27.17 14.85
N THR A 567 13.37 27.58 15.23
CA THR A 567 13.82 28.99 15.15
C THR A 567 13.76 29.58 13.75
N TRP A 568 14.03 28.74 12.73
CA TRP A 568 14.03 29.18 11.33
C TRP A 568 12.62 29.50 10.79
N LEU A 569 11.54 29.08 11.45
CA LEU A 569 10.16 29.46 11.11
C LEU A 569 9.72 30.79 11.73
N MET A 570 10.47 31.35 12.68
CA MET A 570 10.08 32.60 13.38
C MET A 570 10.02 33.80 12.45
N VAL A 571 10.68 33.74 11.29
CA VAL A 571 10.61 34.78 10.24
C VAL A 571 9.25 34.85 9.57
N LEU A 572 8.43 33.79 9.67
CA LEU A 572 7.11 33.72 9.04
C LEU A 572 6.05 34.43 9.93
N GLU A 573 4.93 34.78 9.30
CA GLU A 573 3.73 35.22 10.05
C GLU A 573 3.17 34.03 10.86
N ASP A 574 2.48 34.34 11.96
CA ASP A 574 1.91 33.31 12.86
C ASP A 574 0.97 32.34 12.12
N ILE A 575 0.17 32.92 11.21
CA ILE A 575 -0.76 32.17 10.35
C ILE A 575 0.00 31.16 9.47
N ASP A 576 1.10 31.58 8.90
CA ASP A 576 1.90 30.76 8.01
C ASP A 576 2.65 29.66 8.79
N ILE A 577 3.13 29.97 10.00
CA ILE A 577 3.69 28.96 10.91
C ILE A 577 2.65 27.88 11.21
N ILE A 578 1.44 28.28 11.59
CA ILE A 578 0.37 27.32 11.90
C ILE A 578 -0.03 26.52 10.66
N LYS A 579 -0.17 27.16 9.48
CA LYS A 579 -0.47 26.49 8.20
C LYS A 579 0.58 25.44 7.84
N TRP A 580 1.85 25.81 7.98
CA TRP A 580 2.94 24.88 7.67
C TRP A 580 2.91 23.65 8.57
N TYR A 581 2.84 23.81 9.90
CA TYR A 581 2.73 22.69 10.83
C TYR A 581 1.47 21.85 10.62
N ALA A 582 0.34 22.51 10.38
CA ALA A 582 -0.94 21.84 10.10
C ALA A 582 -0.88 21.06 8.79
N GLY A 583 -0.24 21.61 7.76
CA GLY A 583 -0.06 20.98 6.47
C GLY A 583 0.79 19.70 6.58
N VAL A 584 1.95 19.79 7.22
CA VAL A 584 2.81 18.62 7.49
C VAL A 584 2.03 17.55 8.27
N GLY A 585 1.32 17.97 9.32
CA GLY A 585 0.53 17.05 10.14
C GLY A 585 -0.58 16.35 9.36
N ARG A 586 -1.34 17.08 8.51
CA ARG A 586 -2.40 16.50 7.67
C ARG A 586 -1.86 15.52 6.64
N ARG A 587 -0.77 15.87 5.95
CA ARG A 587 -0.14 14.99 4.96
C ARG A 587 0.29 13.66 5.59
N TRP A 588 0.91 13.68 6.76
CA TRP A 588 1.29 12.45 7.47
C TRP A 588 0.09 11.64 7.93
N LEU A 589 -0.95 12.31 8.43
CA LEU A 589 -2.18 11.63 8.83
C LEU A 589 -2.89 10.98 7.64
N ASP A 590 -3.02 11.67 6.51
CA ASP A 590 -3.67 11.15 5.31
C ASP A 590 -2.86 10.00 4.70
N PHE A 591 -1.53 10.13 4.63
CA PHE A 591 -0.67 9.10 4.08
C PHE A 591 -0.72 7.78 4.88
N TYR A 592 -0.70 7.86 6.22
CA TYR A 592 -0.66 6.70 7.09
C TYR A 592 -2.01 6.30 7.68
N CYS A 593 -3.13 6.91 7.26
CA CYS A 593 -4.46 6.61 7.81
C CYS A 593 -4.87 5.14 7.64
N CYS A 594 -4.36 4.46 6.62
CA CYS A 594 -4.61 3.06 6.36
C CYS A 594 -3.78 2.09 7.24
N CYS A 595 -2.80 2.56 8.02
CA CYS A 595 -1.93 1.73 8.83
C CYS A 595 -2.59 1.27 10.14
N HIS A 596 -2.26 0.06 10.60
CA HIS A 596 -2.78 -0.48 11.87
C HIS A 596 -2.22 0.25 13.10
N ASN A 597 -1.00 0.77 13.01
CA ASN A 597 -0.37 1.57 14.06
C ASN A 597 -0.65 3.08 13.93
N PHE A 598 -1.68 3.48 13.17
CA PHE A 598 -2.06 4.88 12.94
C PHE A 598 -2.17 5.71 14.22
N ARG A 599 -2.54 5.08 15.35
CA ARG A 599 -2.57 5.73 16.65
C ARG A 599 -1.21 6.32 17.05
N ALA A 600 -0.11 5.67 16.68
CA ALA A 600 1.23 6.18 16.97
C ALA A 600 1.55 7.42 16.12
N VAL A 601 1.14 7.43 14.85
CA VAL A 601 1.27 8.62 13.99
C VAL A 601 0.42 9.79 14.52
N LYS A 602 -0.80 9.51 14.97
CA LYS A 602 -1.65 10.52 15.64
C LYS A 602 -0.93 11.19 16.82
N ILE A 603 -0.24 10.40 17.65
CA ILE A 603 0.50 10.95 18.80
C ILE A 603 1.64 11.85 18.33
N ILE A 604 2.36 11.49 17.27
CA ILE A 604 3.41 12.35 16.73
C ILE A 604 2.84 13.68 16.29
N VAL A 605 1.76 13.69 15.52
CA VAL A 605 1.14 14.93 15.05
C VAL A 605 0.53 15.74 16.20
N THR A 606 -0.28 15.11 17.04
CA THR A 606 -1.02 15.83 18.10
C THR A 606 -0.18 16.24 19.29
N TYR A 607 0.95 15.58 19.52
CA TYR A 607 1.85 15.92 20.61
C TYR A 607 3.14 16.57 20.11
N HIS A 608 3.95 15.88 19.32
CA HIS A 608 5.26 16.43 18.96
C HIS A 608 5.18 17.64 18.04
N LEU A 609 4.46 17.55 16.93
CA LEU A 609 4.32 18.67 15.98
C LEU A 609 3.55 19.82 16.61
N ARG A 610 2.41 19.53 17.24
CA ARG A 610 1.58 20.57 17.86
C ARG A 610 2.31 21.34 18.94
N PHE A 611 3.01 20.65 19.85
CA PHE A 611 3.76 21.35 20.89
C PHE A 611 5.02 22.03 20.36
N SER A 612 5.62 21.53 19.28
CA SER A 612 6.69 22.22 18.58
C SER A 612 6.17 23.55 17.99
N CYS A 613 5.00 23.55 17.36
CA CYS A 613 4.33 24.77 16.87
C CYS A 613 4.08 25.78 17.99
N ILE A 614 3.49 25.32 19.10
CA ILE A 614 3.21 26.17 20.27
C ILE A 614 4.51 26.79 20.82
N LEU A 615 5.59 26.01 20.90
CA LEU A 615 6.89 26.50 21.38
C LEU A 615 7.52 27.48 20.39
N THR A 616 7.37 27.28 19.08
CA THR A 616 7.86 28.20 18.05
C THR A 616 7.17 29.55 18.15
N LEU A 617 5.84 29.55 18.32
CA LEU A 617 5.07 30.78 18.53
C LEU A 617 5.40 31.46 19.88
N ALA A 618 5.58 30.66 20.93
CA ALA A 618 5.95 31.15 22.26
C ALA A 618 7.30 31.88 22.23
N GLU A 619 8.30 31.28 21.57
CA GLU A 619 9.65 31.84 21.44
C GLU A 619 9.64 33.09 20.53
N LYS A 620 8.85 33.09 19.44
CA LYS A 620 8.71 34.24 18.56
C LYS A 620 8.14 35.49 19.30
N HIS A 621 7.19 35.26 20.20
CA HIS A 621 6.52 36.34 20.93
C HIS A 621 7.09 36.56 22.35
N GLU A 622 8.20 35.90 22.69
CA GLU A 622 8.80 35.97 24.04
C GLU A 622 7.79 35.63 25.16
N ALA A 623 6.79 34.80 24.83
CA ALA A 623 5.68 34.49 25.71
C ALA A 623 5.82 33.09 26.32
N THR A 624 5.13 32.84 27.42
CA THR A 624 5.08 31.52 28.00
C THR A 624 4.15 30.61 27.18
N LYS A 625 4.43 29.30 27.20
CA LYS A 625 3.57 28.28 26.56
C LYS A 625 2.09 28.42 26.96
N ARG A 626 1.80 28.83 28.23
CA ARG A 626 0.42 28.97 28.70
C ARG A 626 -0.27 30.16 28.08
N GLU A 627 0.41 31.25 27.93
CA GLU A 627 -0.06 32.48 27.29
C GLU A 627 -0.32 32.25 25.79
N THR A 628 0.60 31.59 25.12
CA THR A 628 0.43 31.18 23.70
C THR A 628 -0.81 30.31 23.50
N ILE A 629 -1.02 29.29 24.35
CA ILE A 629 -2.23 28.44 24.28
C ILE A 629 -3.49 29.23 24.58
N LYS A 630 -3.43 30.23 25.47
CA LYS A 630 -4.56 31.10 25.79
C LYS A 630 -4.91 32.04 24.62
N HIS A 631 -3.89 32.54 23.92
CA HIS A 631 -4.06 33.44 22.79
C HIS A 631 -4.59 32.71 21.53
N PHE A 632 -3.95 31.60 21.13
CA PHE A 632 -4.28 30.86 19.89
C PHE A 632 -5.30 29.74 20.10
N THR A 633 -5.89 29.61 21.27
CA THR A 633 -6.76 28.50 21.67
C THR A 633 -6.05 27.11 21.67
N LYS A 634 -6.74 26.12 22.20
CA LYS A 634 -6.21 24.74 22.24
C LYS A 634 -5.97 24.14 20.84
N ASP A 635 -6.74 24.56 19.84
CA ASP A 635 -6.67 24.05 18.47
C ASP A 635 -5.85 24.95 17.54
N LEU A 636 -5.09 25.91 18.10
CA LEU A 636 -4.29 26.87 17.33
C LEU A 636 -5.13 27.56 16.24
N LYS A 637 -6.32 27.97 16.59
CA LYS A 637 -7.19 28.70 15.68
C LYS A 637 -6.81 30.16 15.60
N VAL A 638 -6.66 30.65 14.39
CA VAL A 638 -6.52 32.07 14.10
C VAL A 638 -7.66 32.46 13.19
N SER A 639 -8.56 33.34 13.71
CA SER A 639 -9.60 33.95 12.91
C SER A 639 -9.13 35.32 12.45
N ASN A 640 -8.97 35.52 11.16
CA ASN A 640 -8.72 36.84 10.58
C ASN A 640 -10.04 37.58 10.42
N ASN A 641 -10.36 38.40 11.40
CA ASN A 641 -11.59 39.21 11.43
C ASN A 641 -11.67 40.30 10.33
N ILE A 642 -10.67 40.43 9.46
CA ILE A 642 -10.58 41.59 8.56
C ILE A 642 -11.27 41.39 7.20
N ASN A 643 -11.56 40.14 6.74
CA ASN A 643 -12.23 39.92 5.43
C ASN A 643 -12.91 38.57 5.24
N GLY A 644 -13.55 37.99 6.25
CA GLY A 644 -14.39 36.79 6.04
C GLY A 644 -13.64 35.53 5.55
N VAL A 645 -12.36 35.38 5.86
CA VAL A 645 -11.48 34.35 5.33
C VAL A 645 -11.22 33.29 6.38
N GLU A 646 -11.26 32.05 5.90
CA GLU A 646 -10.97 30.76 6.51
C GLU A 646 -10.27 30.78 7.87
N ASP A 647 -10.89 30.11 8.83
CA ASP A 647 -10.28 29.74 10.10
C ASP A 647 -9.12 28.79 9.89
N VAL A 648 -7.91 29.27 10.02
CA VAL A 648 -6.71 28.40 10.02
C VAL A 648 -6.63 27.71 11.36
N HIS A 649 -6.55 26.40 11.34
CA HIS A 649 -6.46 25.58 12.55
C HIS A 649 -5.57 24.37 12.38
N PHE A 650 -4.95 23.93 13.46
CA PHE A 650 -4.25 22.67 13.52
C PHE A 650 -5.27 21.50 13.51
N PRO A 651 -4.93 20.31 12.95
CA PRO A 651 -5.86 19.19 12.90
C PRO A 651 -6.54 18.92 14.25
N SER A 652 -7.87 19.02 14.29
CA SER A 652 -8.66 18.80 15.50
C SER A 652 -8.81 17.29 15.80
N GLU A 653 -9.10 16.94 17.07
CA GLU A 653 -9.32 15.54 17.43
C GLU A 653 -10.50 14.89 16.67
N LYS A 654 -11.54 15.68 16.34
CA LYS A 654 -12.67 15.19 15.53
C LYS A 654 -12.24 14.86 14.10
N GLU A 655 -11.52 15.78 13.46
CA GLU A 655 -10.96 15.60 12.12
C GLU A 655 -10.04 14.37 12.07
N ILE A 656 -9.13 14.24 13.04
CA ILE A 656 -8.20 13.11 13.13
C ILE A 656 -8.93 11.77 13.34
N LYS A 657 -10.01 11.74 14.11
CA LYS A 657 -10.83 10.53 14.28
C LYS A 657 -11.47 10.11 12.95
N MET A 658 -12.01 11.07 12.20
CA MET A 658 -12.64 10.81 10.91
C MET A 658 -11.64 10.35 9.84
N MET A 659 -10.39 10.81 9.89
CA MET A 659 -9.35 10.39 8.93
C MET A 659 -9.07 8.88 8.98
N GLY A 660 -9.10 8.26 10.16
CA GLY A 660 -8.81 6.83 10.31
C GLY A 660 -9.79 5.90 9.60
N ASP A 661 -11.00 6.38 9.30
CA ASP A 661 -12.07 5.61 8.64
C ASP A 661 -12.20 5.97 7.14
N ARG A 662 -11.43 6.94 6.64
CA ARG A 662 -11.48 7.36 5.24
C ARG A 662 -10.84 6.32 4.33
N ASN A 663 -11.56 5.99 3.27
CA ASN A 663 -11.06 5.17 2.17
C ASN A 663 -10.48 6.07 1.08
N LEU A 664 -9.29 6.58 1.29
CA LEU A 664 -8.60 7.37 0.29
C LEU A 664 -8.01 6.43 -0.78
N SER A 665 -8.29 6.68 -2.05
CA SER A 665 -7.60 6.00 -3.15
C SER A 665 -6.20 6.56 -3.30
N GLU A 666 -6.07 7.89 -3.28
CA GLU A 666 -4.81 8.60 -3.36
C GLU A 666 -4.66 9.51 -2.13
N PRO A 667 -3.62 9.29 -1.31
CA PRO A 667 -3.32 10.19 -0.20
C PRO A 667 -2.72 11.50 -0.73
N ILE A 668 -2.84 12.57 0.06
CA ILE A 668 -2.16 13.84 -0.23
C ILE A 668 -0.65 13.58 -0.31
N PRO A 669 0.04 14.09 -1.35
CA PRO A 669 1.48 13.95 -1.47
C PRO A 669 2.23 14.46 -0.25
N VAL A 670 3.26 13.73 0.16
CA VAL A 670 4.12 14.11 1.31
C VAL A 670 5.38 14.82 0.86
N ASP A 671 5.60 14.92 -0.46
CA ASP A 671 6.80 15.47 -1.03
C ASP A 671 7.05 16.91 -0.59
N GLY A 672 8.28 17.20 -0.29
CA GLY A 672 8.74 18.53 0.10
C GLY A 672 8.03 19.18 1.28
N ALA A 673 7.13 18.46 1.98
CA ALA A 673 6.35 19.02 3.08
C ALA A 673 7.22 19.58 4.21
N LEU A 674 8.37 18.95 4.45
CA LEU A 674 9.28 19.38 5.52
C LEU A 674 10.32 20.37 5.03
N ASP A 675 10.60 20.43 3.74
CA ASP A 675 11.65 21.24 3.15
C ASP A 675 11.14 22.56 2.58
N LEU A 676 9.86 22.63 2.18
CA LEU A 676 9.26 23.78 1.55
C LEU A 676 8.75 24.78 2.58
N VAL A 677 9.24 26.01 2.49
CA VAL A 677 8.76 27.17 3.23
C VAL A 677 8.50 28.29 2.25
N LEU A 678 7.37 28.98 2.42
CA LEU A 678 6.99 30.14 1.65
C LEU A 678 7.15 31.39 2.54
N ILE A 679 8.12 32.24 2.20
CA ILE A 679 8.37 33.48 2.93
C ILE A 679 7.67 34.61 2.19
N ARG A 680 6.72 35.27 2.87
CA ARG A 680 6.02 36.41 2.32
C ARG A 680 6.98 37.58 2.14
N LEU A 681 6.99 38.18 0.97
CA LEU A 681 7.73 39.41 0.69
C LEU A 681 6.81 40.60 0.80
N ALA A 682 7.27 41.65 1.46
CA ALA A 682 6.62 42.96 1.39
C ALA A 682 6.99 43.53 0.01
N SER A 683 6.00 43.74 -0.83
CA SER A 683 6.19 44.27 -2.17
C SER A 683 5.18 45.40 -2.34
N ASP A 684 5.67 46.62 -2.69
CA ASP A 684 4.87 47.74 -3.12
C ASP A 684 4.55 47.70 -4.62
N GLU A 685 4.95 46.60 -5.29
CA GLU A 685 4.73 46.43 -6.73
C GLU A 685 3.28 46.06 -7.08
N PRO A 686 2.86 46.36 -8.32
CA PRO A 686 1.50 46.06 -8.76
C PRO A 686 1.18 44.57 -8.61
N SER A 687 -0.05 44.26 -8.26
CA SER A 687 -0.53 42.91 -8.02
C SER A 687 -0.26 41.98 -9.22
N HIS A 688 0.60 40.99 -9.01
CA HIS A 688 0.82 39.95 -9.97
C HIS A 688 -0.41 39.01 -10.04
N ARG A 689 -0.58 38.32 -11.14
CA ARG A 689 -1.58 37.27 -11.26
C ARG A 689 -1.15 36.02 -10.48
N CYS A 690 -2.11 35.35 -9.87
CA CYS A 690 -1.83 34.08 -9.18
C CYS A 690 -1.30 33.01 -10.17
N ILE A 691 -0.17 32.38 -9.84
CA ILE A 691 0.46 31.37 -10.71
C ILE A 691 -0.17 29.97 -10.65
N ALA A 692 -1.18 29.76 -9.82
CA ALA A 692 -1.93 28.51 -9.86
C ALA A 692 -2.70 28.40 -11.18
N HIS A 693 -2.74 27.19 -11.76
CA HIS A 693 -3.34 26.97 -13.07
C HIS A 693 -4.80 27.50 -13.14
N PHE A 694 -5.08 28.31 -14.14
CA PHE A 694 -6.41 28.88 -14.41
C PHE A 694 -7.01 29.67 -13.23
N CYS A 695 -6.16 30.32 -12.43
CA CYS A 695 -6.59 31.24 -11.37
C CYS A 695 -6.61 32.70 -11.90
N ASP A 696 -7.77 33.34 -11.82
CA ASP A 696 -7.99 34.73 -12.29
C ASP A 696 -7.78 35.76 -11.22
N ARG A 697 -7.43 35.36 -9.98
CA ARG A 697 -7.30 36.30 -8.85
C ARG A 697 -6.06 37.16 -8.98
N SER A 698 -6.25 38.45 -8.76
CA SER A 698 -5.18 39.45 -8.72
C SER A 698 -4.82 39.91 -7.28
N ASP A 699 -5.57 39.40 -6.26
CA ASP A 699 -5.29 39.66 -4.83
C ASP A 699 -4.14 38.77 -4.36
N THR A 700 -2.97 38.92 -4.98
CA THR A 700 -1.82 38.06 -4.75
C THR A 700 -0.78 38.68 -3.87
N THR A 701 -0.07 37.87 -3.14
CA THR A 701 1.14 38.19 -2.42
C THR A 701 2.29 37.38 -3.00
N VAL A 702 3.44 38.00 -3.09
CA VAL A 702 4.66 37.32 -3.58
C VAL A 702 5.29 36.56 -2.44
N TYR A 703 5.52 35.28 -2.66
CA TYR A 703 6.14 34.36 -1.70
C TYR A 703 7.48 33.84 -2.26
N ARG A 704 8.53 34.00 -1.48
CA ARG A 704 9.83 33.42 -1.79
C ARG A 704 9.85 31.96 -1.39
N ILE A 705 10.21 31.09 -2.32
CA ILE A 705 10.40 29.65 -2.09
C ILE A 705 11.72 29.44 -1.36
N GLN A 706 11.66 29.00 -0.12
CA GLN A 706 12.82 28.67 0.70
C GLN A 706 12.86 27.16 0.88
N LEU A 707 13.94 26.53 0.45
CA LEU A 707 14.19 25.10 0.66
C LEU A 707 15.17 24.91 1.81
N GLN A 708 14.83 24.07 2.77
CA GLN A 708 15.65 23.73 3.94
C GLN A 708 16.62 22.58 3.66
N LEU A 709 17.33 22.66 2.55
CA LEU A 709 18.21 21.58 2.04
C LEU A 709 19.44 21.33 2.90
N ASN A 710 19.91 22.33 3.66
CA ASN A 710 21.28 22.31 4.21
C ASN A 710 21.50 21.46 5.45
N GLY A 711 20.45 21.06 6.17
CA GLY A 711 20.55 20.25 7.40
C GLY A 711 20.26 18.77 7.21
N LEU A 712 19.45 18.45 6.22
CA LEU A 712 18.85 17.13 6.04
C LEU A 712 19.66 16.23 5.11
N GLU A 713 20.25 16.80 4.03
CA GLU A 713 21.06 16.03 3.07
C GLU A 713 22.38 15.52 3.64
N LYS A 714 23.04 16.30 4.50
CA LYS A 714 24.33 15.90 5.09
C LYS A 714 24.25 14.71 6.05
N ASN A 715 23.06 14.44 6.59
CA ASN A 715 22.83 13.37 7.57
C ASN A 715 22.00 12.19 7.03
N LEU A 716 21.52 12.28 5.79
CA LEU A 716 20.65 11.26 5.16
C LEU A 716 21.46 10.31 4.25
N ILE A 717 22.41 9.60 4.83
CA ILE A 717 23.14 8.52 4.12
C ILE A 717 22.18 7.36 3.75
N ASN A 718 20.99 7.28 4.35
CA ASN A 718 19.99 6.27 4.03
C ASN A 718 18.93 6.82 3.07
N LYS A 719 19.05 6.50 1.79
CA LYS A 719 18.14 6.80 0.68
C LYS A 719 16.65 6.47 0.98
N SER A 720 16.37 5.52 1.87
CA SER A 720 15.02 5.08 2.23
C SER A 720 14.19 6.12 3.00
N ILE A 721 14.83 7.02 3.78
CA ILE A 721 14.10 8.02 4.57
C ILE A 721 13.66 9.19 3.69
N GLN A 722 14.53 9.60 2.77
CA GLN A 722 14.29 10.71 1.85
C GLN A 722 13.06 10.46 1.00
N GLY A 723 12.86 9.20 0.61
CA GLY A 723 11.79 8.82 -0.26
C GLY A 723 10.40 8.70 0.35
N CYS A 724 10.32 8.30 1.60
CA CYS A 724 9.02 8.00 2.23
C CYS A 724 8.41 9.18 2.99
N LEU A 725 9.25 10.11 3.50
CA LEU A 725 8.80 11.14 4.44
C LEU A 725 9.07 12.56 3.98
N MET A 726 10.03 12.78 3.12
CA MET A 726 10.54 14.12 2.86
C MET A 726 10.34 14.58 1.42
N GLY A 727 10.15 13.70 0.45
CA GLY A 727 10.12 14.06 -0.95
C GLY A 727 11.38 14.84 -1.39
N SER A 728 11.59 15.04 -2.65
CA SER A 728 12.66 15.89 -3.15
C SER A 728 12.10 17.01 -4.01
N ILE A 729 12.33 18.25 -3.60
CA ILE A 729 12.07 19.41 -4.44
C ILE A 729 13.38 19.80 -5.09
N HIS A 730 13.35 20.10 -6.39
CA HIS A 730 14.55 20.43 -7.13
C HIS A 730 15.18 21.73 -6.62
N GLU A 731 16.49 21.73 -6.37
CA GLU A 731 17.23 22.87 -5.81
C GLU A 731 17.12 24.16 -6.63
N SER A 732 16.87 24.06 -7.94
CA SER A 732 16.75 25.23 -8.83
C SER A 732 15.57 26.11 -8.50
N LEU A 733 14.58 25.60 -7.75
CA LEU A 733 13.42 26.39 -7.28
C LEU A 733 13.73 27.18 -6.01
N HIS A 734 14.88 26.93 -5.37
CA HIS A 734 15.30 27.68 -4.20
C HIS A 734 15.50 29.16 -4.55
N ARG A 735 14.91 30.06 -3.78
CA ARG A 735 14.91 31.52 -3.98
C ARG A 735 14.08 32.03 -5.17
N LYS A 736 13.36 31.16 -5.89
CA LYS A 736 12.34 31.63 -6.83
C LYS A 736 11.17 32.21 -6.06
N CYS A 737 10.49 33.19 -6.65
CA CYS A 737 9.35 33.84 -6.05
C CYS A 737 8.06 33.49 -6.78
N ALA A 738 7.02 33.18 -6.01
CA ALA A 738 5.75 32.73 -6.48
C ALA A 738 4.63 33.70 -6.06
N PRO A 739 4.03 34.47 -6.98
CA PRO A 739 2.83 35.23 -6.66
C PRO A 739 1.63 34.27 -6.51
N LEU A 740 1.12 34.17 -5.30
CA LEU A 740 0.00 33.30 -4.94
C LEU A 740 -1.11 34.11 -4.25
N CYS A 741 -2.36 33.80 -4.58
CA CYS A 741 -3.49 34.31 -3.80
C CYS A 741 -3.58 33.55 -2.46
N ARG A 742 -4.22 34.16 -1.48
CA ARG A 742 -4.36 33.62 -0.11
C ARG A 742 -4.89 32.19 -0.09
N PHE A 743 -5.82 31.90 -0.98
CA PHE A 743 -6.38 30.56 -1.14
C PHE A 743 -5.32 29.53 -1.54
N HIS A 744 -4.60 29.78 -2.65
CA HIS A 744 -3.63 28.82 -3.17
C HIS A 744 -2.40 28.66 -2.27
N VAL A 745 -2.01 29.67 -1.49
CA VAL A 745 -0.99 29.50 -0.43
C VAL A 745 -1.44 28.45 0.59
N SER A 746 -2.71 28.51 1.02
CA SER A 746 -3.26 27.50 1.93
C SER A 746 -3.23 26.09 1.31
N GLU A 747 -3.59 25.98 0.03
CA GLU A 747 -3.58 24.72 -0.69
C GLU A 747 -2.16 24.12 -0.86
N VAL A 748 -1.14 24.98 -1.08
CA VAL A 748 0.28 24.54 -1.10
C VAL A 748 0.67 23.99 0.28
N TYR A 749 0.37 24.68 1.36
CA TYR A 749 0.68 24.18 2.70
C TYR A 749 -0.07 22.90 3.04
N MET A 750 -1.34 22.76 2.61
CA MET A 750 -2.11 21.54 2.79
C MET A 750 -1.66 20.39 1.89
N GLY A 751 -0.83 20.65 0.87
CA GLY A 751 -0.39 19.66 -0.09
C GLY A 751 -1.41 19.26 -1.15
N ARG A 752 -2.48 20.04 -1.29
CA ARG A 752 -3.46 19.86 -2.37
C ARG A 752 -3.02 20.52 -3.66
N LEU A 753 -2.24 21.60 -3.56
CA LEU A 753 -1.54 22.24 -4.66
C LEU A 753 -0.06 21.88 -4.54
N THR A 754 0.48 21.28 -5.59
CA THR A 754 1.90 20.93 -5.70
C THR A 754 2.61 21.86 -6.68
N LEU A 755 3.93 21.77 -6.78
CA LEU A 755 4.68 22.53 -7.76
C LEU A 755 4.40 22.10 -9.21
N GLN A 756 3.72 20.96 -9.42
CA GLN A 756 3.19 20.58 -10.73
C GLN A 756 1.97 21.42 -11.16
N ASP A 757 1.22 21.91 -10.20
CA ASP A 757 -0.07 22.57 -10.41
C ASP A 757 0.06 24.09 -10.55
N ILE A 758 1.29 24.60 -10.59
CA ILE A 758 1.59 26.03 -10.78
C ILE A 758 2.21 26.29 -12.15
N ASP A 759 1.98 27.50 -12.68
CA ASP A 759 2.65 27.95 -13.89
C ASP A 759 4.07 28.43 -13.56
N CYS A 760 5.03 27.58 -13.83
CA CYS A 760 6.43 27.88 -13.53
C CYS A 760 7.04 28.97 -14.44
N THR A 761 6.31 29.40 -15.52
CA THR A 761 6.76 30.53 -16.36
C THR A 761 6.66 31.84 -15.64
N ALA A 762 5.71 31.93 -14.72
CA ALA A 762 5.42 33.14 -13.94
C ALA A 762 6.19 33.20 -12.62
N LEU A 763 7.18 32.31 -12.42
CA LEU A 763 8.10 32.42 -11.29
C LEU A 763 9.02 33.61 -11.48
N LEU A 764 9.05 34.48 -10.47
CA LEU A 764 9.85 35.67 -10.46
C LEU A 764 11.26 35.39 -9.90
N ASP A 765 12.26 36.01 -10.48
CA ASP A 765 13.61 36.10 -9.92
C ASP A 765 13.75 37.45 -9.19
N PHE A 766 13.81 37.40 -7.87
CA PHE A 766 14.22 38.54 -7.07
C PHE A 766 15.66 38.35 -6.61
N ASP A 767 16.49 39.31 -6.93
CA ASP A 767 17.89 39.35 -6.50
C ASP A 767 18.06 39.53 -5.00
#